data_2230b9fda4b37e49368367094050cac4
#
_entry.id   2230b9fda4b37e49368367094050cac4
#
_cell.length_a   1.000
_cell.length_b   1.000
_cell.length_c   1.000
_cell.angle_alpha   90.00
_cell.angle_beta   90.00
_cell.angle_gamma   90.00
#
_symmetry.space_group_name_H-M   'P 1'
#
loop_
_entity.id
_entity.type
_entity.pdbx_description
1 polymer ?
#
loop_
_entity_poly.entity_id
_entity_poly.type
_entity_poly.pdbx_seq_one_letter_code
_entity_poly.pdbx_strand_id
1 'polypeptide(L)'
;MRDPWAGGPEPTDAPWADGPRPAPRPPCGTPLTDPWQASPPGPTDSPWAPEAVVLPGAGTAGAAVSAGLLAGARRVARHPAGPRAATPAAPPRTAAAPTGRRAHARARGPRAGAPGGGGFLAKAAAVTAGLTAAGAVLGLVRDQILAGYFGAGAGTDAFLVAWTVPEFASTLLIEDAMALILVPAFSRALARRSAGLPGDPVRELVRGTLPRIVLALGLVAVVLIVAAPLLVAVLAPGLPDPGLAVDCTRLTGTCVLSFALVGYCSAALRAHGRFLPPAAIYVAYNTGIIGTILVLREPWGVRSAAAGVAVGGVLMVLVQAPSLLRALRAPGRAPRPKGPPAPTGEGRVLVLGLIAPVVAFSLCRQSQTLIERFLASPLPAGAISHLNYAQKVAQMPMILSLMLCTVSFPVVARALAAGDPEAARRRVERDLLLAAVVVLVGSSTVIAAAPRIVELLFERGEFTASDTTATAAVMRVYALGLLGQTMVGALVRCYFSAARPLWYPAAAMAAGLATTAAAGVPGAHHWGAVGIAAANALGITLSAVLLLRGAHRQAVPVRVDRLGEGLLRLATASAWATGAGWLCQLAIGSAVLAVAVAGLVVAGVFLLFVACAAKAPEIPPLPRSAFRRTPHARRRRAAPSAAEAAPVEAAPVGGDVPLDRGHR
;
A
#
# COMPACT_ATOMS: atom_id res chain seq x y z
N MET A 1 24.44 -64.80 -26.56
CA MET A 1 25.23 -64.37 -27.73
C MET A 1 25.81 -63.02 -27.43
N ARG A 2 27.10 -63.01 -27.10
CA ARG A 2 28.18 -62.08 -27.40
C ARG A 2 27.91 -60.64 -27.34
N ASP A 3 28.40 -60.00 -26.25
CA ASP A 3 28.94 -58.66 -26.23
C ASP A 3 30.04 -58.44 -27.27
N PRO A 4 30.16 -57.31 -27.88
CA PRO A 4 31.46 -56.70 -28.11
C PRO A 4 31.47 -55.21 -27.83
N TRP A 5 32.38 -54.79 -26.99
CA TRP A 5 33.29 -53.64 -27.12
C TRP A 5 33.91 -53.32 -25.76
N ALA A 6 34.93 -54.14 -25.44
CA ALA A 6 35.99 -53.72 -24.54
C ALA A 6 37.15 -53.20 -25.40
N GLY A 7 37.76 -52.10 -25.02
CA GLY A 7 38.98 -51.61 -25.65
C GLY A 7 39.22 -50.15 -25.34
N GLY A 8 39.87 -49.85 -24.18
CA GLY A 8 40.51 -48.56 -23.92
C GLY A 8 41.86 -48.45 -24.60
N PRO A 9 42.46 -47.29 -24.65
CA PRO A 9 43.85 -47.16 -24.19
C PRO A 9 44.04 -46.05 -23.14
N GLU A 10 45.06 -46.33 -22.32
CA GLU A 10 45.61 -45.54 -21.23
C GLU A 10 46.28 -44.23 -21.68
N PRO A 11 46.61 -43.32 -20.71
CA PRO A 11 46.94 -41.92 -20.97
C PRO A 11 48.43 -41.71 -21.17
N THR A 12 48.80 -40.84 -22.08
CA THR A 12 50.16 -40.28 -22.23
C THR A 12 50.26 -38.90 -21.55
N ASP A 13 51.26 -38.88 -20.70
CA ASP A 13 52.03 -37.82 -20.06
C ASP A 13 51.81 -36.31 -20.46
N ALA A 14 51.59 -35.56 -19.41
CA ALA A 14 52.07 -34.23 -18.94
C ALA A 14 52.65 -33.22 -19.98
N PRO A 15 52.92 -31.91 -19.71
CA PRO A 15 53.23 -31.27 -18.42
C PRO A 15 52.64 -29.86 -18.28
N TRP A 16 52.17 -29.46 -17.09
CA TRP A 16 52.12 -28.07 -16.66
C TRP A 16 52.34 -27.99 -15.13
N ALA A 17 53.61 -27.93 -14.75
CA ALA A 17 54.06 -27.44 -13.45
C ALA A 17 54.57 -26.02 -13.67
N ASP A 18 53.85 -25.00 -13.13
CA ASP A 18 54.38 -23.77 -12.57
C ASP A 18 53.21 -22.89 -12.10
N GLY A 19 52.84 -23.06 -10.85
CA GLY A 19 51.99 -22.12 -10.10
C GLY A 19 52.84 -21.28 -9.14
N PRO A 20 52.57 -20.01 -8.96
CA PRO A 20 53.38 -19.11 -8.13
C PRO A 20 53.29 -19.46 -6.64
N ARG A 21 54.47 -19.45 -5.99
CA ARG A 21 54.70 -19.67 -4.58
C ARG A 21 53.97 -18.69 -3.68
N PRO A 22 53.43 -19.11 -2.53
CA PRO A 22 52.83 -18.20 -1.56
C PRO A 22 53.89 -17.36 -0.81
N ALA A 23 53.56 -16.09 -0.58
CA ALA A 23 54.35 -15.12 0.17
C ALA A 23 54.52 -15.49 1.65
N PRO A 24 55.62 -15.10 2.32
CA PRO A 24 55.94 -15.48 3.68
C PRO A 24 55.02 -14.76 4.70
N ARG A 25 54.62 -15.50 5.75
CA ARG A 25 53.86 -15.02 6.89
C ARG A 25 54.72 -14.07 7.75
N PRO A 26 54.13 -12.92 8.23
CA PRO A 26 54.78 -12.08 9.24
C PRO A 26 54.67 -12.70 10.62
N PRO A 27 55.60 -12.34 11.54
CA PRO A 27 55.70 -12.93 12.86
C PRO A 27 54.59 -12.53 13.81
N CYS A 28 54.23 -13.43 14.71
CA CYS A 28 53.30 -13.27 15.83
C CYS A 28 53.74 -12.18 16.80
N GLY A 29 52.81 -11.32 17.22
CA GLY A 29 52.93 -10.58 18.43
C GLY A 29 52.42 -9.13 18.42
N THR A 30 51.10 -8.93 18.34
CA THR A 30 50.45 -7.76 18.98
C THR A 30 48.98 -8.14 19.25
N PRO A 31 48.38 -7.82 20.40
CA PRO A 31 47.00 -8.19 20.71
C PRO A 31 46.03 -7.32 19.92
N LEU A 32 45.11 -7.98 19.26
CA LEU A 32 43.96 -7.38 18.60
C LEU A 32 43.05 -6.70 19.64
N THR A 33 43.00 -5.40 19.62
CA THR A 33 41.95 -4.61 20.29
C THR A 33 40.65 -4.81 19.59
N ASP A 34 39.64 -5.26 20.33
CA ASP A 34 38.27 -5.50 19.97
C ASP A 34 37.59 -4.24 19.38
N PRO A 35 37.03 -4.23 18.16
CA PRO A 35 36.42 -3.04 17.58
C PRO A 35 35.02 -2.67 18.15
N TRP A 36 34.56 -3.31 19.21
CA TRP A 36 33.20 -3.17 19.73
C TRP A 36 33.08 -2.35 21.04
N GLN A 37 34.15 -1.71 21.50
CA GLN A 37 34.10 -0.78 22.64
C GLN A 37 34.29 0.66 22.19
N ALA A 38 33.32 1.20 21.46
CA ALA A 38 33.11 2.64 21.30
C ALA A 38 31.78 2.99 21.98
N SER A 39 31.89 3.80 23.04
CA SER A 39 30.75 4.39 23.75
C SER A 39 29.79 5.10 22.80
N PRO A 40 28.46 5.07 23.04
CA PRO A 40 27.50 5.73 22.16
C PRO A 40 27.69 7.26 22.25
N PRO A 41 27.67 7.98 21.12
CA PRO A 41 27.58 9.43 21.12
C PRO A 41 26.25 9.89 21.69
N GLY A 42 26.28 11.00 22.45
CA GLY A 42 25.13 11.61 23.10
C GLY A 42 24.02 12.04 22.08
N PRO A 43 22.82 12.40 22.58
CA PRO A 43 21.63 12.61 21.77
C PRO A 43 21.59 14.01 21.15
N THR A 44 22.38 14.27 20.14
CA THR A 44 22.24 15.45 19.29
C THR A 44 22.65 15.07 17.87
N ASP A 45 21.79 15.40 16.92
CA ASP A 45 22.01 15.39 15.47
C ASP A 45 21.90 14.04 14.74
N SER A 46 20.65 13.55 14.66
CA SER A 46 20.26 12.64 13.58
C SER A 46 19.55 13.43 12.46
N PRO A 47 20.14 13.56 11.24
CA PRO A 47 19.51 14.27 10.10
C PRO A 47 18.45 13.46 9.36
N TRP A 48 17.98 12.35 9.90
CA TRP A 48 17.05 11.43 9.22
C TRP A 48 15.74 11.26 10.00
N ALA A 49 14.95 12.33 10.08
CA ALA A 49 13.51 12.16 10.25
C ALA A 49 12.93 12.02 8.83
N PRO A 50 12.50 10.83 8.37
CA PRO A 50 11.79 10.74 7.12
C PRO A 50 10.43 11.40 7.29
N GLU A 51 10.20 12.51 6.60
CA GLU A 51 8.82 12.92 6.27
C GLU A 51 8.11 11.71 5.69
N ALA A 52 6.96 11.39 6.25
CA ALA A 52 6.13 10.25 5.86
C ALA A 52 5.89 10.29 4.34
N VAL A 53 6.64 9.51 3.59
CA VAL A 53 6.32 9.16 2.21
C VAL A 53 5.10 8.26 2.31
N VAL A 54 3.92 8.84 2.11
CA VAL A 54 2.69 8.11 1.85
C VAL A 54 2.88 7.43 0.51
N LEU A 55 3.27 6.16 0.54
CA LEU A 55 3.24 5.31 -0.64
C LEU A 55 1.76 5.08 -0.99
N PRO A 56 1.26 5.56 -2.14
CA PRO A 56 -0.05 5.17 -2.62
C PRO A 56 0.09 3.82 -3.30
N GLY A 57 -0.23 2.78 -2.62
CA GLY A 57 -0.11 1.44 -3.18
C GLY A 57 -1.09 0.47 -2.58
N ALA A 58 -2.35 0.62 -2.90
CA ALA A 58 -3.34 -0.46 -2.87
C ALA A 58 -4.54 0.00 -3.69
N GLY A 59 -4.82 -0.78 -4.70
CA GLY A 59 -5.88 -0.70 -5.70
C GLY A 59 -7.08 0.20 -5.42
N THR A 60 -7.42 0.94 -6.41
CA THR A 60 -8.38 2.02 -6.50
C THR A 60 -9.88 1.67 -6.29
N ALA A 61 -10.20 0.49 -5.75
CA ALA A 61 -11.60 0.02 -5.69
C ALA A 61 -12.32 0.20 -4.34
N GLY A 62 -11.68 0.70 -3.28
CA GLY A 62 -12.24 0.64 -1.92
C GLY A 62 -12.79 1.94 -1.30
N ALA A 63 -12.73 3.05 -2.01
CA ALA A 63 -13.06 4.35 -1.39
C ALA A 63 -14.57 4.69 -1.30
N ALA A 64 -15.43 3.91 -1.93
CA ALA A 64 -16.84 4.27 -2.10
C ALA A 64 -17.74 4.00 -0.88
N VAL A 65 -17.37 3.10 0.02
CA VAL A 65 -18.27 2.66 1.11
C VAL A 65 -18.18 3.52 2.37
N SER A 66 -17.10 4.27 2.56
CA SER A 66 -16.87 5.01 3.82
C SER A 66 -17.57 6.36 3.92
N ALA A 67 -18.08 6.92 2.81
CA ALA A 67 -18.72 8.24 2.81
C ALA A 67 -20.18 8.21 3.32
N GLY A 68 -20.86 7.07 3.29
CA GLY A 68 -22.27 6.93 3.68
C GLY A 68 -22.52 6.88 5.19
N LEU A 69 -21.53 6.50 5.98
CA LEU A 69 -21.70 6.24 7.43
C LEU A 69 -21.42 7.46 8.33
N LEU A 70 -20.94 8.57 7.80
CA LEU A 70 -20.64 9.78 8.57
C LEU A 70 -21.69 10.90 8.48
N ALA A 71 -22.71 10.74 7.64
CA ALA A 71 -23.75 11.75 7.44
C ALA A 71 -24.96 11.65 8.42
N GLY A 72 -25.07 10.58 9.22
CA GLY A 72 -26.24 10.27 10.05
C GLY A 72 -26.29 10.86 11.45
N ALA A 73 -25.25 11.52 11.96
CA ALA A 73 -25.14 11.86 13.38
C ALA A 73 -25.07 13.37 13.71
N ARG A 74 -25.75 14.22 12.94
CA ARG A 74 -25.87 15.64 13.30
C ARG A 74 -27.29 16.20 13.08
N ARG A 75 -28.25 15.75 13.85
CA ARG A 75 -29.46 16.52 14.18
C ARG A 75 -29.95 16.05 15.52
N VAL A 76 -29.81 16.86 16.52
CA VAL A 76 -30.72 17.15 17.63
C VAL A 76 -29.94 17.97 18.68
N ALA A 77 -30.41 19.15 18.93
CA ALA A 77 -30.47 19.98 20.13
C ALA A 77 -30.02 21.43 19.90
N ARG A 78 -31.02 22.21 19.54
CA ARG A 78 -31.08 23.63 19.88
C ARG A 78 -32.09 23.75 21.02
N HIS A 79 -31.73 24.39 22.12
CA HIS A 79 -32.65 25.16 23.00
C HIS A 79 -31.88 26.25 23.76
N PRO A 80 -32.59 27.27 24.36
CA PRO A 80 -32.32 28.67 24.07
C PRO A 80 -31.72 29.49 25.24
N ALA A 81 -31.48 30.75 24.95
CA ALA A 81 -30.89 31.79 25.82
C ALA A 81 -31.75 32.21 27.00
N GLY A 82 -31.13 32.67 28.10
CA GLY A 82 -31.68 33.45 29.20
C GLY A 82 -30.55 34.00 30.10
N PRO A 83 -30.79 35.01 30.96
CA PRO A 83 -30.27 36.36 30.70
C PRO A 83 -29.17 36.86 31.68
N ARG A 84 -28.66 38.04 31.37
CA ARG A 84 -27.68 38.89 32.04
C ARG A 84 -27.85 39.05 33.56
N ALA A 85 -26.76 39.13 34.30
CA ALA A 85 -26.64 39.89 35.54
C ALA A 85 -25.27 40.61 35.65
N ALA A 86 -25.29 41.72 36.28
CA ALA A 86 -24.45 42.89 36.25
C ALA A 86 -23.12 42.80 36.99
N THR A 87 -22.20 43.68 36.58
CA THR A 87 -20.96 44.14 37.22
C THR A 87 -21.18 44.74 38.61
N PRO A 88 -20.18 44.80 39.48
CA PRO A 88 -19.75 46.09 39.99
C PRO A 88 -18.22 46.36 40.01
N ALA A 89 -17.98 47.63 40.17
CA ALA A 89 -16.88 48.52 39.99
C ALA A 89 -15.63 48.30 40.85
N ALA A 90 -14.55 48.93 40.37
CA ALA A 90 -13.25 49.16 41.02
C ALA A 90 -13.30 50.25 42.11
N PRO A 91 -12.26 50.38 42.95
CA PRO A 91 -11.69 51.66 43.22
C PRO A 91 -10.13 51.75 43.12
N PRO A 92 -9.55 52.97 43.28
CA PRO A 92 -8.39 53.36 42.53
C PRO A 92 -7.10 53.65 43.37
N ARG A 93 -5.97 53.77 42.62
CA ARG A 93 -4.75 54.54 42.79
C ARG A 93 -3.92 54.49 44.10
N THR A 94 -2.65 54.32 43.92
CA THR A 94 -1.62 55.36 44.23
C THR A 94 -0.33 55.13 43.48
N ALA A 95 0.32 56.20 43.07
CA ALA A 95 1.54 56.32 42.29
C ALA A 95 2.79 56.28 43.18
N ALA A 96 3.87 55.75 42.68
CA ALA A 96 5.27 56.22 42.92
C ALA A 96 6.22 55.59 41.91
N ALA A 97 7.01 56.40 41.24
CA ALA A 97 8.10 56.09 40.29
C ALA A 97 9.43 55.96 41.01
N PRO A 98 10.58 55.88 40.27
CA PRO A 98 11.17 54.71 39.60
C PRO A 98 12.61 54.44 40.04
N THR A 99 13.12 53.24 39.87
CA THR A 99 14.61 53.02 39.75
C THR A 99 14.93 51.70 39.11
N GLY A 100 15.83 51.72 38.12
CA GLY A 100 16.87 50.70 37.92
C GLY A 100 16.59 49.53 36.97
N ARG A 101 16.86 49.74 35.68
CA ARG A 101 17.51 48.85 34.69
C ARG A 101 17.83 47.43 35.16
N ARG A 102 17.23 46.44 34.48
CA ARG A 102 17.94 45.34 33.81
C ARG A 102 16.98 44.65 32.80
N ALA A 103 17.38 44.71 31.53
CA ALA A 103 16.70 44.06 30.43
C ALA A 103 16.90 42.52 30.53
N HIS A 104 15.85 41.78 30.86
CA HIS A 104 15.74 40.38 30.56
C HIS A 104 14.83 40.22 29.34
N ALA A 105 15.45 39.97 28.19
CA ALA A 105 14.76 39.52 26.99
C ALA A 105 14.04 38.21 27.28
N ARG A 106 12.72 38.29 27.54
CA ARG A 106 11.87 37.11 27.55
C ARG A 106 11.69 36.67 26.08
N ALA A 107 12.31 35.54 25.74
CA ALA A 107 12.02 34.83 24.50
C ALA A 107 10.51 34.55 24.42
N ARG A 108 9.85 35.22 23.48
CA ARG A 108 8.46 34.91 23.09
C ARG A 108 8.49 33.52 22.47
N GLY A 109 7.91 32.54 23.14
CA GLY A 109 7.62 31.23 22.58
C GLY A 109 6.78 31.36 21.30
N PRO A 110 6.88 30.40 20.36
CA PRO A 110 6.17 30.47 19.09
C PRO A 110 4.67 30.56 19.35
N ARG A 111 4.05 31.65 18.83
CA ARG A 111 2.60 31.77 18.80
C ARG A 111 2.02 30.58 18.05
N ALA A 112 1.16 29.81 18.71
CA ALA A 112 0.30 28.81 18.07
C ALA A 112 -0.38 29.47 16.86
N GLY A 113 -0.15 28.88 15.70
CA GLY A 113 -0.64 29.38 14.41
C GLY A 113 -2.16 29.53 14.40
N ALA A 114 -2.61 30.54 13.72
CA ALA A 114 -4.00 30.97 13.56
C ALA A 114 -4.94 29.82 13.13
N PRO A 115 -6.20 29.77 13.59
CA PRO A 115 -7.16 28.68 13.35
C PRO A 115 -7.80 28.65 11.96
N GLY A 116 -7.17 29.23 10.93
CA GLY A 116 -7.74 29.33 9.56
C GLY A 116 -7.29 28.23 8.58
N GLY A 117 -6.21 27.47 8.84
CA GLY A 117 -5.64 26.51 7.89
C GLY A 117 -6.24 25.10 7.93
N GLY A 118 -6.80 24.66 9.04
CA GLY A 118 -7.28 23.30 9.23
C GLY A 118 -8.51 22.94 8.38
N GLY A 119 -9.41 23.87 8.17
CA GLY A 119 -10.63 23.66 7.38
C GLY A 119 -10.36 23.50 5.88
N PHE A 120 -9.42 24.27 5.34
CA PHE A 120 -9.04 24.17 3.92
C PHE A 120 -8.34 22.86 3.60
N LEU A 121 -7.41 22.42 4.45
CA LEU A 121 -6.70 21.14 4.29
C LEU A 121 -7.66 19.95 4.40
N ALA A 122 -8.58 19.99 5.35
CA ALA A 122 -9.60 18.95 5.52
C ALA A 122 -10.56 18.89 4.32
N LYS A 123 -10.96 20.05 3.76
CA LYS A 123 -11.79 20.11 2.55
C LYS A 123 -11.06 19.56 1.32
N ALA A 124 -9.79 19.94 1.13
CA ALA A 124 -8.98 19.42 0.03
C ALA A 124 -8.78 17.90 0.12
N ALA A 125 -8.48 17.38 1.31
CA ALA A 125 -8.35 15.94 1.55
C ALA A 125 -9.68 15.21 1.30
N ALA A 126 -10.82 15.76 1.74
CA ALA A 126 -12.14 15.18 1.51
C ALA A 126 -12.50 15.12 0.02
N VAL A 127 -12.22 16.18 -0.74
CA VAL A 127 -12.47 16.22 -2.19
C VAL A 127 -11.55 15.23 -2.93
N THR A 128 -10.28 15.13 -2.54
CA THR A 128 -9.34 14.15 -3.12
C THR A 128 -9.83 12.71 -2.86
N ALA A 129 -10.22 12.41 -1.63
CA ALA A 129 -10.79 11.11 -1.27
C ALA A 129 -12.09 10.82 -2.03
N GLY A 130 -12.98 11.83 -2.18
CA GLY A 130 -14.22 11.71 -2.95
C GLY A 130 -13.98 11.40 -4.43
N LEU A 131 -12.99 12.04 -5.06
CA LEU A 131 -12.63 11.74 -6.47
C LEU A 131 -12.03 10.35 -6.64
N THR A 132 -11.19 9.91 -5.69
CA THR A 132 -10.66 8.55 -5.71
C THR A 132 -11.78 7.52 -5.56
N ALA A 133 -12.73 7.78 -4.66
CA ALA A 133 -13.92 6.94 -4.49
C ALA A 133 -14.79 6.90 -5.75
N ALA A 134 -15.03 8.07 -6.37
CA ALA A 134 -15.78 8.15 -7.63
C ALA A 134 -15.10 7.37 -8.75
N GLY A 135 -13.77 7.44 -8.85
CA GLY A 135 -13.00 6.64 -9.80
C GLY A 135 -13.17 5.13 -9.59
N ALA A 136 -13.21 4.69 -8.33
CA ALA A 136 -13.43 3.28 -7.98
C ALA A 136 -14.85 2.80 -8.34
N VAL A 137 -15.87 3.62 -8.04
CA VAL A 137 -17.27 3.34 -8.41
C VAL A 137 -17.42 3.25 -9.93
N LEU A 138 -16.85 4.20 -10.67
CA LEU A 138 -16.85 4.15 -12.14
C LEU A 138 -16.10 2.95 -12.69
N GLY A 139 -15.05 2.47 -12.01
CA GLY A 139 -14.37 1.23 -12.33
C GLY A 139 -15.31 0.01 -12.23
N LEU A 140 -16.10 -0.07 -11.15
CA LEU A 140 -17.10 -1.12 -10.99
C LEU A 140 -18.20 -1.03 -12.05
N VAL A 141 -18.71 0.19 -12.32
CA VAL A 141 -19.71 0.43 -13.37
C VAL A 141 -19.18 0.00 -14.76
N ARG A 142 -17.91 0.31 -15.06
CA ARG A 142 -17.25 -0.17 -16.28
C ARG A 142 -17.24 -1.69 -16.36
N ASP A 143 -16.88 -2.38 -15.27
CA ASP A 143 -16.84 -3.84 -15.25
C ASP A 143 -18.25 -4.45 -15.40
N GLN A 144 -19.29 -3.82 -14.85
CA GLN A 144 -20.69 -4.20 -15.06
C GLN A 144 -21.13 -3.99 -16.52
N ILE A 145 -20.73 -2.88 -17.13
CA ILE A 145 -21.00 -2.59 -18.54
C ILE A 145 -20.31 -3.61 -19.44
N LEU A 146 -19.03 -3.92 -19.13
CA LEU A 146 -18.25 -4.92 -19.87
C LEU A 146 -18.92 -6.31 -19.79
N ALA A 147 -19.30 -6.73 -18.58
CA ALA A 147 -19.99 -8.00 -18.35
C ALA A 147 -21.37 -8.04 -19.03
N GLY A 148 -22.15 -6.97 -18.92
CA GLY A 148 -23.50 -6.91 -19.50
C GLY A 148 -23.55 -6.91 -21.03
N TYR A 149 -22.56 -6.31 -21.71
CA TYR A 149 -22.53 -6.26 -23.17
C TYR A 149 -21.76 -7.40 -23.84
N PHE A 150 -20.75 -7.95 -23.16
CA PHE A 150 -19.84 -8.94 -23.75
C PHE A 150 -19.80 -10.27 -23.00
N GLY A 151 -20.49 -10.38 -21.87
CA GLY A 151 -20.55 -11.59 -21.04
C GLY A 151 -19.20 -12.03 -20.49
N ALA A 152 -19.12 -13.31 -20.12
CA ALA A 152 -17.89 -14.00 -19.77
C ALA A 152 -17.58 -15.05 -20.85
N GLY A 153 -16.97 -14.63 -21.94
CA GLY A 153 -16.69 -15.47 -23.09
C GLY A 153 -15.34 -15.22 -23.74
N ALA A 154 -15.05 -15.87 -24.87
CA ALA A 154 -13.77 -15.79 -25.58
C ALA A 154 -13.37 -14.35 -25.91
N GLY A 155 -14.31 -13.48 -26.27
CA GLY A 155 -14.04 -12.07 -26.57
C GLY A 155 -13.60 -11.29 -25.36
N THR A 156 -14.28 -11.46 -24.22
CA THR A 156 -13.91 -10.81 -22.97
C THR A 156 -12.58 -11.35 -22.45
N ASP A 157 -12.32 -12.65 -22.59
CA ASP A 157 -11.04 -13.26 -22.21
C ASP A 157 -9.89 -12.69 -23.03
N ALA A 158 -10.07 -12.54 -24.37
CA ALA A 158 -9.09 -11.91 -25.26
C ALA A 158 -8.78 -10.45 -24.85
N PHE A 159 -9.81 -9.67 -24.53
CA PHE A 159 -9.64 -8.31 -24.01
C PHE A 159 -8.91 -8.30 -22.65
N LEU A 160 -9.23 -9.20 -21.73
CA LEU A 160 -8.63 -9.26 -20.42
C LEU A 160 -7.16 -9.69 -20.46
N VAL A 161 -6.77 -10.54 -21.41
CA VAL A 161 -5.34 -10.84 -21.71
C VAL A 161 -4.64 -9.56 -22.14
N ALA A 162 -5.21 -8.82 -23.08
CA ALA A 162 -4.67 -7.53 -23.54
C ALA A 162 -4.64 -6.46 -22.42
N TRP A 163 -5.60 -6.50 -21.49
CA TRP A 163 -5.67 -5.60 -20.33
C TRP A 163 -4.48 -5.76 -19.37
N THR A 164 -3.78 -6.88 -19.40
CA THR A 164 -2.60 -7.12 -18.54
C THR A 164 -1.51 -6.09 -18.81
N VAL A 165 -1.32 -5.64 -20.04
CA VAL A 165 -0.32 -4.60 -20.39
C VAL A 165 -0.60 -3.27 -19.71
N PRO A 166 -1.81 -2.66 -19.82
CA PRO A 166 -2.13 -1.44 -19.10
C PRO A 166 -2.12 -1.61 -17.58
N GLU A 167 -2.52 -2.76 -17.06
CA GLU A 167 -2.50 -3.01 -15.61
C GLU A 167 -1.07 -2.97 -15.04
N PHE A 168 -0.11 -3.62 -15.71
CA PHE A 168 1.30 -3.54 -15.40
C PHE A 168 1.85 -2.11 -15.52
N ALA A 169 1.56 -1.45 -16.65
CA ALA A 169 2.01 -0.10 -16.90
C ALA A 169 1.46 0.90 -15.87
N SER A 170 0.18 0.76 -15.48
CA SER A 170 -0.45 1.61 -14.46
C SER A 170 0.28 1.50 -13.12
N THR A 171 0.50 0.28 -12.64
CA THR A 171 1.16 0.06 -11.35
C THR A 171 2.60 0.59 -11.36
N LEU A 172 3.37 0.23 -12.38
CA LEU A 172 4.78 0.63 -12.44
C LEU A 172 4.96 2.12 -12.72
N LEU A 173 4.21 2.67 -13.69
CA LEU A 173 4.46 4.03 -14.18
C LEU A 173 3.68 5.09 -13.39
N ILE A 174 2.46 4.82 -12.95
CA ILE A 174 1.63 5.82 -12.27
C ILE A 174 1.83 5.74 -10.75
N GLU A 175 1.83 4.53 -10.17
CA GLU A 175 1.79 4.34 -8.72
C GLU A 175 3.19 4.25 -8.10
N ASP A 176 4.10 3.45 -8.66
CA ASP A 176 5.38 3.13 -8.02
C ASP A 176 6.56 3.93 -8.57
N ALA A 177 7.06 3.60 -9.77
CA ALA A 177 8.35 4.08 -10.24
C ALA A 177 8.42 5.60 -10.43
N MET A 178 7.42 6.19 -11.08
CA MET A 178 7.42 7.64 -11.35
C MET A 178 7.28 8.45 -10.06
N ALA A 179 6.48 7.97 -9.10
CA ALA A 179 6.33 8.63 -7.81
C ALA A 179 7.64 8.61 -7.01
N LEU A 180 8.31 7.44 -6.94
CA LEU A 180 9.55 7.27 -6.17
C LEU A 180 10.72 8.08 -6.75
N ILE A 181 10.81 8.21 -8.07
CA ILE A 181 11.94 8.87 -8.74
C ILE A 181 11.68 10.36 -8.94
N LEU A 182 10.50 10.72 -9.45
CA LEU A 182 10.25 12.09 -9.90
C LEU A 182 9.76 13.02 -8.77
N VAL A 183 9.01 12.54 -7.78
CA VAL A 183 8.56 13.42 -6.68
C VAL A 183 9.75 14.02 -5.93
N PRO A 184 10.78 13.27 -5.52
CA PRO A 184 11.97 13.86 -4.90
C PRO A 184 12.77 14.77 -5.87
N ALA A 185 12.82 14.42 -7.17
CA ALA A 185 13.50 15.25 -8.17
C ALA A 185 12.82 16.60 -8.33
N PHE A 186 11.49 16.63 -8.49
CA PHE A 186 10.72 17.86 -8.56
C PHE A 186 10.78 18.66 -7.26
N SER A 187 10.70 18.00 -6.10
CA SER A 187 10.81 18.67 -4.80
C SER A 187 12.15 19.38 -4.63
N ARG A 188 13.25 18.74 -5.05
CA ARG A 188 14.59 19.36 -5.06
C ARG A 188 14.68 20.53 -6.03
N ALA A 189 14.13 20.40 -7.24
CA ALA A 189 14.10 21.48 -8.22
C ALA A 189 13.28 22.68 -7.71
N LEU A 190 12.15 22.44 -7.04
CA LEU A 190 11.33 23.47 -6.40
C LEU A 190 12.05 24.16 -5.25
N ALA A 191 12.79 23.40 -4.42
CA ALA A 191 13.59 23.97 -3.33
C ALA A 191 14.71 24.88 -3.89
N ARG A 192 15.40 24.47 -4.97
CA ARG A 192 16.41 25.31 -5.67
C ARG A 192 15.78 26.58 -6.26
N ARG A 193 14.59 26.47 -6.85
CA ARG A 193 13.84 27.61 -7.38
C ARG A 193 13.45 28.60 -6.27
N SER A 194 13.04 28.10 -5.11
CA SER A 194 12.68 28.94 -3.95
C SER A 194 13.91 29.61 -3.29
N ALA A 195 15.10 29.05 -3.45
CA ALA A 195 16.37 29.60 -2.99
C ALA A 195 16.90 30.73 -3.91
N GLY A 196 16.20 31.06 -5.01
CA GLY A 196 16.58 32.15 -5.90
C GLY A 196 17.81 31.87 -6.77
N LEU A 197 18.16 30.61 -7.00
CA LEU A 197 19.26 30.24 -7.90
C LEU A 197 18.96 30.67 -9.33
N PRO A 198 19.98 31.14 -10.08
CA PRO A 198 19.81 31.61 -11.46
C PRO A 198 19.28 30.48 -12.35
N GLY A 199 18.37 30.83 -13.26
CA GLY A 199 17.68 29.87 -14.12
C GLY A 199 16.35 29.40 -13.52
N ASP A 200 15.65 28.49 -14.22
CA ASP A 200 14.45 27.81 -13.73
C ASP A 200 14.73 26.30 -13.61
N PRO A 201 15.19 25.83 -12.42
CA PRO A 201 15.56 24.43 -12.21
C PRO A 201 14.44 23.45 -12.53
N VAL A 202 13.16 23.87 -12.39
CA VAL A 202 12.01 23.02 -12.71
C VAL A 202 11.86 22.86 -14.22
N ARG A 203 12.01 23.96 -14.99
CA ARG A 203 11.96 23.88 -16.46
C ARG A 203 13.15 23.11 -17.03
N GLU A 204 14.34 23.26 -16.47
CA GLU A 204 15.53 22.48 -16.83
C GLU A 204 15.30 21.00 -16.60
N LEU A 205 14.75 20.61 -15.42
CA LEU A 205 14.40 19.23 -15.14
C LEU A 205 13.40 18.69 -16.16
N VAL A 206 12.34 19.46 -16.48
CA VAL A 206 11.32 19.05 -17.46
C VAL A 206 11.92 18.89 -18.84
N ARG A 207 12.71 19.89 -19.33
CA ARG A 207 13.38 19.82 -20.64
C ARG A 207 14.36 18.65 -20.75
N GLY A 208 15.02 18.31 -19.65
CA GLY A 208 15.98 17.21 -19.63
C GLY A 208 15.38 15.82 -19.47
N THR A 209 14.22 15.68 -18.79
CA THR A 209 13.66 14.38 -18.47
C THR A 209 12.47 13.99 -19.34
N LEU A 210 11.56 14.92 -19.61
CA LEU A 210 10.31 14.61 -20.33
C LEU A 210 10.55 14.05 -21.74
N PRO A 211 11.38 14.65 -22.62
CA PRO A 211 11.62 14.10 -23.97
C PRO A 211 12.23 12.70 -23.92
N ARG A 212 13.14 12.45 -22.97
CA ARG A 212 13.79 11.14 -22.82
C ARG A 212 12.79 10.07 -22.37
N ILE A 213 11.90 10.41 -21.45
CA ILE A 213 10.83 9.50 -20.99
C ILE A 213 9.85 9.22 -22.10
N VAL A 214 9.43 10.26 -22.85
CA VAL A 214 8.52 10.11 -23.99
C VAL A 214 9.15 9.23 -25.07
N LEU A 215 10.42 9.46 -25.40
CA LEU A 215 11.12 8.65 -26.41
C LEU A 215 11.29 7.20 -25.93
N ALA A 216 11.77 6.98 -24.70
CA ALA A 216 12.01 5.64 -24.18
C ALA A 216 10.72 4.83 -24.05
N LEU A 217 9.66 5.41 -23.45
CA LEU A 217 8.39 4.70 -23.25
C LEU A 217 7.53 4.69 -24.52
N GLY A 218 7.72 5.65 -25.42
CA GLY A 218 7.19 5.59 -26.78
C GLY A 218 7.78 4.41 -27.57
N LEU A 219 9.09 4.20 -27.46
CA LEU A 219 9.76 3.04 -28.06
C LEU A 219 9.24 1.73 -27.43
N VAL A 220 9.08 1.67 -26.10
CA VAL A 220 8.48 0.51 -25.43
C VAL A 220 7.06 0.25 -25.94
N ALA A 221 6.24 1.29 -26.10
CA ALA A 221 4.90 1.14 -26.65
C ALA A 221 4.92 0.58 -28.08
N VAL A 222 5.81 1.09 -28.94
CA VAL A 222 5.98 0.56 -30.31
C VAL A 222 6.42 -0.90 -30.29
N VAL A 223 7.41 -1.25 -29.45
CA VAL A 223 7.86 -2.63 -29.29
C VAL A 223 6.72 -3.55 -28.84
N LEU A 224 5.91 -3.12 -27.87
CA LEU A 224 4.75 -3.89 -27.40
C LEU A 224 3.67 -4.08 -28.49
N ILE A 225 3.42 -3.05 -29.30
CA ILE A 225 2.48 -3.11 -30.42
C ILE A 225 2.97 -4.07 -31.51
N VAL A 226 4.24 -4.00 -31.87
CA VAL A 226 4.86 -4.88 -32.88
C VAL A 226 4.98 -6.30 -32.36
N ALA A 227 5.40 -6.48 -31.10
CA ALA A 227 5.53 -7.78 -30.46
C ALA A 227 4.21 -8.35 -29.89
N ALA A 228 3.07 -7.70 -30.11
CA ALA A 228 1.77 -8.15 -29.60
C ALA A 228 1.44 -9.62 -29.94
N PRO A 229 1.72 -10.15 -31.16
CA PRO A 229 1.48 -11.57 -31.45
C PRO A 229 2.32 -12.49 -30.55
N LEU A 230 3.60 -12.18 -30.36
CA LEU A 230 4.50 -12.94 -29.49
C LEU A 230 4.07 -12.84 -28.03
N LEU A 231 3.69 -11.64 -27.58
CA LEU A 231 3.25 -11.40 -26.20
C LEU A 231 1.98 -12.21 -25.90
N VAL A 232 1.00 -12.22 -26.77
CA VAL A 232 -0.23 -13.02 -26.62
C VAL A 232 0.09 -14.51 -26.65
N ALA A 233 0.93 -15.00 -27.58
CA ALA A 233 1.34 -16.39 -27.65
C ALA A 233 2.05 -16.89 -26.38
N VAL A 234 2.86 -16.03 -25.74
CA VAL A 234 3.56 -16.36 -24.47
C VAL A 234 2.62 -16.27 -23.28
N LEU A 235 1.76 -15.23 -23.24
CA LEU A 235 0.93 -14.92 -22.08
C LEU A 235 -0.33 -15.82 -22.00
N ALA A 236 -0.86 -16.21 -23.14
CA ALA A 236 -2.10 -16.97 -23.23
C ALA A 236 -2.08 -17.94 -24.44
N PRO A 237 -1.23 -18.98 -24.41
CA PRO A 237 -0.99 -19.87 -25.55
C PRO A 237 -2.22 -20.70 -25.98
N GLY A 238 -3.17 -20.90 -25.05
CA GLY A 238 -4.39 -21.70 -25.29
C GLY A 238 -5.64 -20.88 -25.63
N LEU A 239 -5.50 -19.59 -25.91
CA LEU A 239 -6.66 -18.72 -26.14
C LEU A 239 -7.43 -19.10 -27.41
N PRO A 240 -8.79 -19.20 -27.37
CA PRO A 240 -9.60 -19.58 -28.54
C PRO A 240 -9.49 -18.60 -29.71
N ASP A 241 -9.39 -17.29 -29.46
CA ASP A 241 -9.23 -16.23 -30.45
C ASP A 241 -7.98 -15.39 -30.18
N PRO A 242 -6.79 -15.87 -30.56
CA PRO A 242 -5.55 -15.12 -30.38
C PRO A 242 -5.48 -13.87 -31.26
N GLY A 243 -6.16 -13.85 -32.43
CA GLY A 243 -6.18 -12.69 -33.32
C GLY A 243 -6.86 -11.48 -32.68
N LEU A 244 -8.01 -11.71 -32.05
CA LEU A 244 -8.71 -10.68 -31.29
C LEU A 244 -7.88 -10.15 -30.10
N ALA A 245 -7.19 -11.05 -29.39
CA ALA A 245 -6.31 -10.65 -28.31
C ALA A 245 -5.12 -9.80 -28.78
N VAL A 246 -4.55 -10.11 -29.95
CA VAL A 246 -3.49 -9.31 -30.59
C VAL A 246 -4.00 -7.92 -30.94
N ASP A 247 -5.18 -7.80 -31.58
CA ASP A 247 -5.77 -6.51 -31.92
C ASP A 247 -6.02 -5.67 -30.66
N CYS A 248 -6.62 -6.27 -29.63
CA CYS A 248 -6.80 -5.62 -28.33
C CYS A 248 -5.48 -5.21 -27.69
N THR A 249 -4.42 -6.06 -27.78
CA THR A 249 -3.10 -5.76 -27.22
C THR A 249 -2.43 -4.60 -27.94
N ARG A 250 -2.57 -4.50 -29.27
CA ARG A 250 -2.07 -3.34 -30.03
C ARG A 250 -2.75 -2.04 -29.62
N LEU A 251 -4.07 -2.05 -29.45
CA LEU A 251 -4.83 -0.90 -28.96
C LEU A 251 -4.41 -0.49 -27.55
N THR A 252 -4.37 -1.45 -26.63
CA THR A 252 -4.00 -1.19 -25.23
C THR A 252 -2.53 -0.85 -25.05
N GLY A 253 -1.63 -1.34 -25.91
CA GLY A 253 -0.20 -1.03 -25.90
C GLY A 253 0.09 0.48 -26.04
N THR A 254 -0.78 1.22 -26.75
CA THR A 254 -0.68 2.68 -26.87
C THR A 254 -0.79 3.40 -25.52
N CYS A 255 -1.46 2.80 -24.53
CA CYS A 255 -1.65 3.43 -23.23
C CYS A 255 -0.35 3.51 -22.40
N VAL A 256 0.69 2.73 -22.71
CA VAL A 256 1.97 2.77 -22.01
C VAL A 256 2.57 4.17 -22.03
N LEU A 257 2.54 4.82 -23.18
CA LEU A 257 3.01 6.20 -23.32
C LEU A 257 2.13 7.19 -22.55
N SER A 258 0.80 7.07 -22.67
CA SER A 258 -0.10 7.96 -21.93
C SER A 258 0.01 7.77 -20.41
N PHE A 259 0.16 6.55 -19.92
CA PHE A 259 0.35 6.27 -18.49
C PHE A 259 1.69 6.80 -17.97
N ALA A 260 2.74 6.74 -18.78
CA ALA A 260 4.01 7.39 -18.46
C ALA A 260 3.86 8.91 -18.28
N LEU A 261 3.15 9.55 -19.21
CA LEU A 261 2.84 10.99 -19.10
C LEU A 261 1.97 11.29 -17.89
N VAL A 262 0.97 10.46 -17.59
CA VAL A 262 0.12 10.58 -16.38
C VAL A 262 0.96 10.48 -15.12
N GLY A 263 1.85 9.48 -15.03
CA GLY A 263 2.76 9.31 -13.89
C GLY A 263 3.68 10.51 -13.70
N TYR A 264 4.26 11.00 -14.81
CA TYR A 264 5.10 12.19 -14.82
C TYR A 264 4.33 13.44 -14.33
N CYS A 265 3.16 13.71 -14.90
CA CYS A 265 2.29 14.83 -14.52
C CYS A 265 1.86 14.73 -13.04
N SER A 266 1.47 13.53 -12.61
CA SER A 266 1.07 13.26 -11.22
C SER A 266 2.21 13.54 -10.24
N ALA A 267 3.42 13.07 -10.54
CA ALA A 267 4.60 13.30 -9.71
C ALA A 267 4.95 14.80 -9.62
N ALA A 268 4.95 15.49 -10.75
CA ALA A 268 5.18 16.93 -10.79
C ALA A 268 4.13 17.71 -10.01
N LEU A 269 2.84 17.40 -10.19
CA LEU A 269 1.73 18.08 -9.50
C LEU A 269 1.74 17.80 -7.99
N ARG A 270 2.03 16.57 -7.57
CA ARG A 270 2.19 16.22 -6.14
C ARG A 270 3.33 17.01 -5.50
N ALA A 271 4.47 17.14 -6.16
CA ALA A 271 5.58 17.97 -5.70
C ALA A 271 5.21 19.45 -5.57
N HIS A 272 4.32 19.96 -6.44
CA HIS A 272 3.76 21.32 -6.34
C HIS A 272 2.63 21.45 -5.30
N GLY A 273 2.29 20.42 -4.54
CA GLY A 273 1.19 20.42 -3.57
C GLY A 273 -0.21 20.43 -4.21
N ARG A 274 -0.32 20.04 -5.47
CA ARG A 274 -1.60 19.96 -6.20
C ARG A 274 -2.05 18.51 -6.32
N PHE A 275 -2.94 18.08 -5.42
CA PHE A 275 -3.38 16.69 -5.32
C PHE A 275 -4.68 16.40 -6.09
N LEU A 276 -5.47 17.43 -6.41
CA LEU A 276 -6.79 17.27 -7.04
C LEU A 276 -6.72 16.66 -8.45
N PRO A 277 -5.89 17.15 -9.41
CA PRO A 277 -5.82 16.56 -10.74
C PRO A 277 -5.32 15.12 -10.75
N PRO A 278 -4.27 14.74 -9.96
CA PRO A 278 -3.91 13.33 -9.79
C PRO A 278 -5.00 12.44 -9.20
N ALA A 279 -5.91 12.96 -8.38
CA ALA A 279 -7.04 12.18 -7.87
C ALA A 279 -8.15 11.96 -8.90
N ALA A 280 -8.28 12.83 -9.89
CA ALA A 280 -9.31 12.77 -10.92
C ALA A 280 -8.97 11.83 -12.09
N ILE A 281 -7.74 11.28 -12.17
CA ILE A 281 -7.29 10.48 -13.32
C ILE A 281 -8.15 9.25 -13.56
N TYR A 282 -8.52 8.53 -12.50
CA TYR A 282 -9.32 7.31 -12.64
C TYR A 282 -10.78 7.58 -12.99
N VAL A 283 -11.31 8.76 -12.63
CA VAL A 283 -12.61 9.22 -13.12
C VAL A 283 -12.56 9.42 -14.64
N ALA A 284 -11.56 10.17 -15.13
CA ALA A 284 -11.37 10.41 -16.56
C ALA A 284 -11.13 9.12 -17.34
N TYR A 285 -10.32 8.21 -16.78
CA TYR A 285 -10.01 6.93 -17.39
C TYR A 285 -11.24 6.05 -17.60
N ASN A 286 -12.00 5.82 -16.52
CA ASN A 286 -13.20 4.99 -16.59
C ASN A 286 -14.30 5.64 -17.44
N THR A 287 -14.45 6.96 -17.39
CA THR A 287 -15.38 7.69 -18.28
C THR A 287 -15.00 7.50 -19.75
N GLY A 288 -13.70 7.55 -20.07
CA GLY A 288 -13.22 7.30 -21.44
C GLY A 288 -13.54 5.90 -21.92
N ILE A 289 -13.31 4.88 -21.09
CA ILE A 289 -13.61 3.47 -21.44
C ILE A 289 -15.12 3.27 -21.62
N ILE A 290 -15.93 3.71 -20.65
CA ILE A 290 -17.38 3.57 -20.69
C ILE A 290 -17.94 4.28 -21.93
N GLY A 291 -17.54 5.54 -22.18
CA GLY A 291 -18.00 6.30 -23.33
C GLY A 291 -17.65 5.62 -24.65
N THR A 292 -16.43 5.09 -24.77
CA THR A 292 -15.99 4.40 -26.00
C THR A 292 -16.74 3.09 -26.21
N ILE A 293 -16.97 2.29 -25.15
CA ILE A 293 -17.79 1.06 -25.25
C ILE A 293 -19.20 1.42 -25.72
N LEU A 294 -19.86 2.40 -25.13
CA LEU A 294 -21.23 2.76 -25.47
C LEU A 294 -21.38 3.24 -26.91
N VAL A 295 -20.37 3.91 -27.47
CA VAL A 295 -20.39 4.45 -28.83
C VAL A 295 -19.97 3.41 -29.90
N LEU A 296 -18.95 2.60 -29.59
CA LEU A 296 -18.28 1.74 -30.56
C LEU A 296 -18.61 0.24 -30.41
N ARG A 297 -19.45 -0.17 -29.48
CA ARG A 297 -19.75 -1.59 -29.23
C ARG A 297 -20.33 -2.30 -30.44
N GLU A 298 -21.24 -1.66 -31.18
CA GLU A 298 -21.91 -2.27 -32.35
C GLU A 298 -20.92 -2.57 -33.50
N PRO A 299 -20.07 -1.59 -33.96
CA PRO A 299 -19.15 -1.87 -35.06
C PRO A 299 -17.88 -2.61 -34.65
N TRP A 300 -17.46 -2.54 -33.39
CA TRP A 300 -16.13 -3.03 -32.97
C TRP A 300 -16.18 -4.15 -31.93
N GLY A 301 -17.35 -4.49 -31.41
CA GLY A 301 -17.47 -5.48 -30.34
C GLY A 301 -16.57 -5.17 -29.14
N VAL A 302 -15.92 -6.18 -28.63
CA VAL A 302 -15.03 -6.05 -27.45
C VAL A 302 -13.79 -5.20 -27.73
N ARG A 303 -13.36 -5.00 -29.01
CA ARG A 303 -12.28 -4.06 -29.37
C ARG A 303 -12.60 -2.64 -28.94
N SER A 304 -13.88 -2.27 -28.80
CA SER A 304 -14.32 -0.97 -28.27
C SER A 304 -13.82 -0.74 -26.83
N ALA A 305 -13.75 -1.79 -26.00
CA ALA A 305 -13.20 -1.71 -24.67
C ALA A 305 -11.68 -1.45 -24.71
N ALA A 306 -10.95 -2.12 -25.60
CA ALA A 306 -9.51 -1.89 -25.77
C ALA A 306 -9.20 -0.49 -26.32
N ALA A 307 -9.99 0.00 -27.29
CA ALA A 307 -9.92 1.39 -27.75
C ALA A 307 -10.24 2.38 -26.62
N GLY A 308 -11.22 2.04 -25.78
CA GLY A 308 -11.57 2.81 -24.59
C GLY A 308 -10.43 2.98 -23.60
N VAL A 309 -9.56 1.97 -23.46
CA VAL A 309 -8.34 2.06 -22.64
C VAL A 309 -7.40 3.13 -23.20
N ALA A 310 -7.19 3.15 -24.51
CA ALA A 310 -6.35 4.15 -25.17
C ALA A 310 -6.94 5.56 -25.00
N VAL A 311 -8.24 5.74 -25.26
CA VAL A 311 -8.95 7.01 -25.08
C VAL A 311 -8.90 7.46 -23.60
N GLY A 312 -9.17 6.55 -22.67
CA GLY A 312 -9.09 6.80 -21.25
C GLY A 312 -7.71 7.28 -20.80
N GLY A 313 -6.65 6.65 -21.32
CA GLY A 313 -5.26 7.06 -21.08
C GLY A 313 -4.99 8.50 -21.54
N VAL A 314 -5.47 8.89 -22.70
CA VAL A 314 -5.37 10.26 -23.22
C VAL A 314 -6.15 11.23 -22.32
N LEU A 315 -7.37 10.89 -21.93
CA LEU A 315 -8.19 11.73 -21.03
C LEU A 315 -7.51 11.94 -19.66
N MET A 316 -6.84 10.93 -19.09
CA MET A 316 -6.06 11.09 -17.87
C MET A 316 -4.96 12.15 -18.02
N VAL A 317 -4.26 12.20 -19.17
CA VAL A 317 -3.26 13.24 -19.46
C VAL A 317 -3.93 14.60 -19.58
N LEU A 318 -5.02 14.70 -20.34
CA LEU A 318 -5.73 15.94 -20.59
C LEU A 318 -6.29 16.59 -19.31
N VAL A 319 -6.77 15.81 -18.35
CA VAL A 319 -7.25 16.33 -17.04
C VAL A 319 -6.10 16.93 -16.23
N GLN A 320 -4.88 16.40 -16.35
CA GLN A 320 -3.72 16.89 -15.58
C GLN A 320 -2.96 18.02 -16.28
N ALA A 321 -2.90 18.00 -17.62
CA ALA A 321 -2.08 18.89 -18.43
C ALA A 321 -2.31 20.39 -18.14
N PRO A 322 -3.56 20.92 -18.04
CA PRO A 322 -3.78 22.34 -17.74
C PRO A 322 -3.21 22.76 -16.39
N SER A 323 -3.34 21.88 -15.39
CA SER A 323 -2.83 22.13 -14.04
C SER A 323 -1.31 22.11 -13.99
N LEU A 324 -0.67 21.21 -14.73
CA LEU A 324 0.77 21.14 -14.87
C LEU A 324 1.31 22.38 -15.60
N LEU A 325 0.73 22.76 -16.74
CA LEU A 325 1.11 23.94 -17.48
C LEU A 325 1.04 25.23 -16.65
N ARG A 326 -0.04 25.38 -15.86
CA ARG A 326 -0.17 26.49 -14.90
C ARG A 326 0.90 26.45 -13.81
N ALA A 327 1.26 25.26 -13.31
CA ALA A 327 2.29 25.11 -12.29
C ALA A 327 3.68 25.46 -12.82
N LEU A 328 3.99 25.08 -14.08
CA LEU A 328 5.24 25.38 -14.74
C LEU A 328 5.38 26.87 -15.12
N ARG A 329 4.25 27.55 -15.44
CA ARG A 329 4.22 28.99 -15.79
C ARG A 329 4.22 29.91 -14.57
N ALA A 330 3.84 29.43 -13.38
CA ALA A 330 3.75 30.26 -12.18
C ALA A 330 5.14 30.77 -11.78
N PRO A 331 5.34 32.12 -11.64
CA PRO A 331 6.59 32.65 -11.11
C PRO A 331 6.82 32.15 -9.69
N GLY A 332 8.05 31.87 -9.35
CA GLY A 332 8.56 31.11 -8.21
C GLY A 332 8.08 31.50 -6.80
N ARG A 333 6.81 31.36 -6.51
CA ARG A 333 6.25 31.42 -5.15
C ARG A 333 5.96 30.01 -4.67
N ALA A 334 7.04 29.20 -4.55
CA ALA A 334 6.92 27.89 -3.89
C ALA A 334 6.76 28.08 -2.38
N PRO A 335 5.94 27.27 -1.70
CA PRO A 335 5.94 27.21 -0.24
C PRO A 335 7.37 26.91 0.23
N ARG A 336 7.89 27.72 1.14
CA ARG A 336 9.21 27.49 1.75
C ARG A 336 9.22 26.08 2.36
N PRO A 337 10.11 25.16 1.95
CA PRO A 337 10.27 23.88 2.64
C PRO A 337 10.66 24.18 4.08
N LYS A 338 9.89 23.67 5.04
CA LYS A 338 10.24 23.70 6.46
C LYS A 338 11.21 22.55 6.74
N GLY A 339 12.46 22.68 6.35
CA GLY A 339 13.48 21.68 6.64
C GLY A 339 14.84 22.06 6.02
N PRO A 340 15.96 21.61 6.58
CA PRO A 340 17.28 21.84 6.01
C PRO A 340 17.41 21.15 4.64
N PRO A 341 18.19 21.71 3.69
CA PRO A 341 18.40 21.10 2.39
C PRO A 341 19.10 19.75 2.55
N ALA A 342 18.53 18.72 1.89
CA ALA A 342 19.14 17.40 1.86
C ALA A 342 20.55 17.48 1.23
N PRO A 343 21.55 16.73 1.74
CA PRO A 343 22.91 16.77 1.26
C PRO A 343 22.99 16.41 -0.23
N THR A 344 23.69 17.27 -0.97
CA THR A 344 23.97 17.14 -2.38
C THR A 344 25.25 16.33 -2.55
N GLY A 345 25.15 15.13 -3.07
CA GLY A 345 26.30 14.34 -3.50
C GLY A 345 26.22 12.88 -3.08
N GLU A 346 26.47 11.97 -3.96
CA GLU A 346 26.56 10.50 -3.80
C GLU A 346 25.28 9.66 -3.93
N GLY A 347 24.15 10.21 -4.42
CA GLY A 347 22.86 9.55 -4.31
C GLY A 347 22.44 8.55 -5.39
N ARG A 348 23.08 8.44 -6.57
CA ARG A 348 22.48 7.64 -7.67
C ARG A 348 22.52 6.13 -7.43
N VAL A 349 23.63 5.60 -6.97
CA VAL A 349 23.80 4.16 -6.73
C VAL A 349 23.06 3.75 -5.44
N LEU A 350 23.11 4.61 -4.40
CA LEU A 350 22.40 4.36 -3.15
C LEU A 350 20.87 4.36 -3.33
N VAL A 351 20.35 5.27 -4.16
CA VAL A 351 18.91 5.36 -4.46
C VAL A 351 18.43 4.13 -5.24
N LEU A 352 19.22 3.63 -6.21
CA LEU A 352 18.87 2.44 -6.98
C LEU A 352 18.84 1.19 -6.09
N GLY A 353 19.82 1.04 -5.21
CA GLY A 353 19.87 -0.07 -4.24
C GLY A 353 18.70 -0.06 -3.23
N LEU A 354 18.19 1.12 -2.88
CA LEU A 354 17.04 1.25 -2.00
C LEU A 354 15.71 0.94 -2.70
N ILE A 355 15.59 1.29 -3.98
CA ILE A 355 14.36 1.13 -4.76
C ILE A 355 14.25 -0.29 -5.34
N ALA A 356 15.34 -0.95 -5.67
CA ALA A 356 15.36 -2.26 -6.33
C ALA A 356 14.53 -3.33 -5.59
N PRO A 357 14.61 -3.51 -4.25
CA PRO A 357 13.78 -4.48 -3.55
C PRO A 357 12.28 -4.18 -3.61
N VAL A 358 11.91 -2.89 -3.60
CA VAL A 358 10.51 -2.45 -3.69
C VAL A 358 9.96 -2.76 -5.08
N VAL A 359 10.71 -2.43 -6.13
CA VAL A 359 10.34 -2.73 -7.51
C VAL A 359 10.26 -4.25 -7.74
N ALA A 360 11.22 -5.02 -7.23
CA ALA A 360 11.21 -6.47 -7.33
C ALA A 360 9.97 -7.07 -6.66
N PHE A 361 9.61 -6.61 -5.46
CA PHE A 361 8.38 -7.03 -4.79
C PHE A 361 7.13 -6.69 -5.62
N SER A 362 7.04 -5.46 -6.15
CA SER A 362 5.91 -5.03 -6.97
C SER A 362 5.81 -5.85 -8.26
N LEU A 363 6.94 -6.16 -8.90
CA LEU A 363 6.99 -7.02 -10.09
C LEU A 363 6.52 -8.44 -9.76
N CYS A 364 7.02 -9.06 -8.69
CA CYS A 364 6.55 -10.39 -8.26
C CYS A 364 5.04 -10.39 -7.99
N ARG A 365 4.52 -9.35 -7.34
CA ARG A 365 3.08 -9.22 -7.07
C ARG A 365 2.25 -9.12 -8.36
N GLN A 366 2.72 -8.34 -9.33
CA GLN A 366 2.02 -8.21 -10.62
C GLN A 366 2.13 -9.47 -11.48
N SER A 367 3.24 -10.21 -11.37
CA SER A 367 3.43 -11.47 -12.10
C SER A 367 2.42 -12.55 -11.71
N GLN A 368 1.75 -12.41 -10.57
CA GLN A 368 0.67 -13.31 -10.17
C GLN A 368 -0.48 -13.32 -11.20
N THR A 369 -0.88 -12.13 -11.67
CA THR A 369 -1.90 -12.00 -12.73
C THR A 369 -1.45 -12.64 -14.05
N LEU A 370 -0.15 -12.55 -14.39
CA LEU A 370 0.40 -13.20 -15.59
C LEU A 370 0.27 -14.73 -15.52
N ILE A 371 0.64 -15.31 -14.38
CA ILE A 371 0.51 -16.76 -14.15
C ILE A 371 -0.95 -17.20 -14.25
N GLU A 372 -1.87 -16.46 -13.65
CA GLU A 372 -3.31 -16.76 -13.73
C GLU A 372 -3.83 -16.74 -15.18
N ARG A 373 -3.44 -15.72 -15.98
CA ARG A 373 -3.80 -15.64 -17.40
C ARG A 373 -3.25 -16.81 -18.20
N PHE A 374 -1.96 -17.12 -17.99
CA PHE A 374 -1.29 -18.25 -18.64
C PHE A 374 -2.00 -19.59 -18.33
N LEU A 375 -2.26 -19.86 -17.04
CA LEU A 375 -2.90 -21.10 -16.61
C LEU A 375 -4.37 -21.19 -17.04
N ALA A 376 -5.06 -20.06 -17.13
CA ALA A 376 -6.47 -20.03 -17.51
C ALA A 376 -6.69 -20.05 -19.03
N SER A 377 -5.68 -19.71 -19.84
CA SER A 377 -5.83 -19.59 -21.30
C SER A 377 -6.24 -20.91 -22.01
N PRO A 378 -5.82 -22.13 -21.58
CA PRO A 378 -6.26 -23.38 -22.20
C PRO A 378 -7.61 -23.88 -21.67
N LEU A 379 -8.22 -23.21 -20.69
CA LEU A 379 -9.50 -23.59 -20.12
C LEU A 379 -10.66 -23.14 -21.07
N PRO A 380 -11.89 -23.66 -20.85
CA PRO A 380 -13.05 -23.21 -21.60
C PRO A 380 -13.20 -21.68 -21.58
N ALA A 381 -13.76 -21.13 -22.68
CA ALA A 381 -14.01 -19.71 -22.84
C ALA A 381 -14.77 -19.14 -21.63
N GLY A 382 -14.39 -17.96 -21.16
CA GLY A 382 -14.94 -17.35 -19.95
C GLY A 382 -14.10 -17.58 -18.68
N ALA A 383 -13.17 -18.52 -18.68
CA ALA A 383 -12.37 -18.83 -17.47
C ALA A 383 -11.56 -17.63 -16.96
N ILE A 384 -10.93 -16.87 -17.87
CA ILE A 384 -10.18 -15.65 -17.51
C ILE A 384 -11.13 -14.57 -16.98
N SER A 385 -12.32 -14.44 -17.60
CA SER A 385 -13.35 -13.50 -17.19
C SER A 385 -13.88 -13.81 -15.78
N HIS A 386 -14.20 -15.08 -15.50
CA HIS A 386 -14.65 -15.52 -14.19
C HIS A 386 -13.61 -15.24 -13.10
N LEU A 387 -12.32 -15.54 -13.36
CA LEU A 387 -11.22 -15.22 -12.45
C LEU A 387 -11.13 -13.70 -12.19
N ASN A 388 -11.22 -12.88 -13.23
CA ASN A 388 -11.10 -11.42 -13.11
C ASN A 388 -12.26 -10.80 -12.33
N TYR A 389 -13.52 -11.15 -12.66
CA TYR A 389 -14.69 -10.60 -11.95
C TYR A 389 -14.75 -11.09 -10.51
N ALA A 390 -14.45 -12.36 -10.26
CA ALA A 390 -14.40 -12.94 -8.94
C ALA A 390 -13.35 -12.23 -8.06
N GLN A 391 -12.14 -12.04 -8.58
CA GLN A 391 -11.04 -11.38 -7.86
C GLN A 391 -11.39 -9.94 -7.49
N LYS A 392 -11.91 -9.15 -8.43
CA LYS A 392 -12.25 -7.74 -8.20
C LYS A 392 -13.28 -7.55 -7.11
N VAL A 393 -14.32 -8.37 -7.09
CA VAL A 393 -15.36 -8.31 -6.05
C VAL A 393 -14.83 -8.84 -4.71
N ALA A 394 -14.15 -9.99 -4.72
CA ALA A 394 -13.59 -10.57 -3.52
C ALA A 394 -12.63 -9.64 -2.79
N GLN A 395 -11.85 -8.83 -3.50
CA GLN A 395 -10.85 -7.92 -2.90
C GLN A 395 -11.43 -6.69 -2.19
N MET A 396 -12.72 -6.36 -2.33
CA MET A 396 -13.31 -5.17 -1.70
C MET A 396 -13.12 -5.09 -0.17
N PRO A 397 -13.34 -6.16 0.61
CA PRO A 397 -13.07 -6.14 2.06
C PRO A 397 -11.60 -5.90 2.39
N MET A 398 -10.68 -6.44 1.60
CA MET A 398 -9.23 -6.24 1.78
C MET A 398 -8.86 -4.76 1.65
N ILE A 399 -9.38 -4.08 0.64
CA ILE A 399 -9.10 -2.66 0.40
C ILE A 399 -9.55 -1.82 1.59
N LEU A 400 -10.75 -2.07 2.11
CA LEU A 400 -11.26 -1.40 3.31
C LEU A 400 -10.36 -1.66 4.53
N SER A 401 -9.91 -2.90 4.70
CA SER A 401 -9.02 -3.30 5.78
C SER A 401 -7.66 -2.58 5.71
N LEU A 402 -7.04 -2.52 4.53
CA LEU A 402 -5.75 -1.85 4.34
C LEU A 402 -5.83 -0.33 4.50
N MET A 403 -6.99 0.29 4.24
CA MET A 403 -7.19 1.72 4.54
C MET A 403 -7.07 2.02 6.04
N LEU A 404 -7.56 1.14 6.90
CA LEU A 404 -7.39 1.28 8.35
C LEU A 404 -5.93 1.23 8.76
N CYS A 405 -5.14 0.31 8.19
CA CYS A 405 -3.71 0.21 8.45
C CYS A 405 -2.93 1.45 7.99
N THR A 406 -3.33 2.08 6.89
CA THR A 406 -2.65 3.26 6.35
C THR A 406 -2.68 4.45 7.31
N VAL A 407 -3.77 4.64 8.06
CA VAL A 407 -3.91 5.72 9.06
C VAL A 407 -2.96 5.52 10.25
N SER A 408 -2.63 4.28 10.57
CA SER A 408 -1.80 3.91 11.73
C SER A 408 -0.30 3.94 11.45
N PHE A 409 0.10 3.80 10.20
CA PHE A 409 1.49 3.70 9.78
C PHE A 409 2.41 4.84 10.27
N PRO A 410 2.03 6.13 10.19
CA PRO A 410 2.86 7.23 10.71
C PRO A 410 3.11 7.16 12.23
N VAL A 411 2.23 6.47 12.97
CA VAL A 411 2.37 6.28 14.42
C VAL A 411 3.44 5.23 14.70
N VAL A 412 3.47 4.14 13.92
CA VAL A 412 4.51 3.09 14.02
C VAL A 412 5.88 3.66 13.67
N ALA A 413 5.99 4.41 12.57
CA ALA A 413 7.25 5.04 12.16
C ALA A 413 7.79 6.00 13.22
N ARG A 414 6.92 6.80 13.85
CA ARG A 414 7.31 7.70 14.95
C ARG A 414 7.78 6.95 16.20
N ALA A 415 7.13 5.84 16.55
CA ALA A 415 7.54 5.03 17.70
C ALA A 415 8.92 4.40 17.47
N LEU A 416 9.19 3.91 16.27
CA LEU A 416 10.52 3.39 15.89
C LEU A 416 11.59 4.50 15.93
N ALA A 417 11.29 5.68 15.39
CA ALA A 417 12.20 6.82 15.41
C ALA A 417 12.46 7.36 16.84
N ALA A 418 11.51 7.18 17.77
CA ALA A 418 11.65 7.53 19.17
C ALA A 418 12.39 6.46 20.01
N GLY A 419 12.85 5.35 19.40
CA GLY A 419 13.53 4.27 20.10
C GLY A 419 12.62 3.42 21.01
N ASP A 420 11.29 3.42 20.77
CA ASP A 420 10.32 2.59 21.50
C ASP A 420 9.80 1.43 20.61
N PRO A 421 10.56 0.33 20.49
CA PRO A 421 10.17 -0.82 19.69
C PRO A 421 8.95 -1.56 20.27
N GLU A 422 8.71 -1.45 21.58
CA GLU A 422 7.57 -2.07 22.25
C GLU A 422 6.26 -1.36 21.90
N ALA A 423 6.23 -0.03 21.85
CA ALA A 423 5.06 0.71 21.38
C ALA A 423 4.80 0.46 19.91
N ALA A 424 5.84 0.40 19.07
CA ALA A 424 5.73 0.05 17.66
C ALA A 424 5.15 -1.36 17.49
N ARG A 425 5.65 -2.35 18.22
CA ARG A 425 5.16 -3.74 18.22
C ARG A 425 3.68 -3.81 18.58
N ARG A 426 3.31 -3.27 19.75
CA ARG A 426 1.90 -3.29 20.21
C ARG A 426 0.97 -2.64 19.19
N ARG A 427 1.45 -1.62 18.51
CA ARG A 427 0.66 -0.95 17.48
C ARG A 427 0.50 -1.81 16.24
N VAL A 428 1.58 -2.41 15.73
CA VAL A 428 1.54 -3.29 14.55
C VAL A 428 0.66 -4.52 14.81
N GLU A 429 0.85 -5.21 15.94
CA GLU A 429 0.03 -6.37 16.31
C GLU A 429 -1.47 -6.03 16.36
N ARG A 430 -1.81 -4.88 16.94
CA ARG A 430 -3.20 -4.40 17.01
C ARG A 430 -3.77 -4.08 15.62
N ASP A 431 -2.98 -3.41 14.78
CA ASP A 431 -3.42 -3.03 13.44
C ASP A 431 -3.62 -4.26 12.55
N LEU A 432 -2.74 -5.27 12.66
CA LEU A 432 -2.88 -6.55 11.97
C LEU A 432 -4.14 -7.31 12.41
N LEU A 433 -4.44 -7.37 13.71
CA LEU A 433 -5.66 -8.00 14.23
C LEU A 433 -6.93 -7.25 13.80
N LEU A 434 -6.92 -5.91 13.82
CA LEU A 434 -8.06 -5.11 13.35
C LEU A 434 -8.29 -5.32 11.85
N ALA A 435 -7.20 -5.36 11.07
CA ALA A 435 -7.27 -5.65 9.64
C ALA A 435 -7.82 -7.07 9.39
N ALA A 436 -7.38 -8.05 10.18
CA ALA A 436 -7.89 -9.41 10.11
C ALA A 436 -9.38 -9.49 10.42
N VAL A 437 -9.87 -8.79 11.44
CA VAL A 437 -11.32 -8.74 11.78
C VAL A 437 -12.13 -8.22 10.58
N VAL A 438 -11.72 -7.09 10.01
CA VAL A 438 -12.45 -6.47 8.88
C VAL A 438 -12.46 -7.36 7.65
N VAL A 439 -11.28 -7.90 7.29
CA VAL A 439 -11.19 -8.74 6.09
C VAL A 439 -11.89 -10.08 6.27
N LEU A 440 -11.84 -10.69 7.47
CA LEU A 440 -12.50 -11.96 7.73
C LEU A 440 -14.03 -11.83 7.77
N VAL A 441 -14.59 -10.78 8.34
CA VAL A 441 -16.03 -10.50 8.25
C VAL A 441 -16.44 -10.31 6.79
N GLY A 442 -15.66 -9.53 6.03
CA GLY A 442 -15.96 -9.31 4.62
C GLY A 442 -15.81 -10.58 3.77
N SER A 443 -14.73 -11.36 3.96
CA SER A 443 -14.54 -12.62 3.22
C SER A 443 -15.60 -13.67 3.57
N SER A 444 -16.01 -13.76 4.85
CA SER A 444 -17.13 -14.61 5.26
C SER A 444 -18.44 -14.23 4.55
N THR A 445 -18.71 -12.92 4.43
CA THR A 445 -19.89 -12.43 3.70
C THR A 445 -19.80 -12.77 2.20
N VAL A 446 -18.62 -12.57 1.61
CA VAL A 446 -18.36 -12.90 0.19
C VAL A 446 -18.54 -14.40 -0.05
N ILE A 447 -17.98 -15.27 0.81
CA ILE A 447 -18.10 -16.72 0.67
C ILE A 447 -19.57 -17.17 0.85
N ALA A 448 -20.24 -16.66 1.87
CA ALA A 448 -21.62 -17.00 2.18
C ALA A 448 -22.57 -16.61 1.05
N ALA A 449 -22.50 -15.37 0.58
CA ALA A 449 -23.46 -14.78 -0.36
C ALA A 449 -22.92 -14.66 -1.81
N ALA A 450 -21.84 -15.39 -2.17
CA ALA A 450 -21.19 -15.29 -3.47
C ALA A 450 -22.16 -15.30 -4.67
N PRO A 451 -23.08 -16.26 -4.84
CA PRO A 451 -23.99 -16.25 -5.98
C PRO A 451 -24.87 -15.01 -6.03
N ARG A 452 -25.40 -14.59 -4.89
CA ARG A 452 -26.28 -13.41 -4.80
C ARG A 452 -25.54 -12.10 -5.05
N ILE A 453 -24.25 -12.03 -4.65
CA ILE A 453 -23.40 -10.86 -4.95
C ILE A 453 -23.10 -10.77 -6.45
N VAL A 454 -22.77 -11.90 -7.11
CA VAL A 454 -22.48 -11.94 -8.54
C VAL A 454 -23.73 -11.67 -9.35
N GLU A 455 -24.88 -12.30 -9.00
CA GLU A 455 -26.19 -12.03 -9.57
C GLU A 455 -26.51 -10.51 -9.53
N LEU A 456 -26.41 -9.91 -8.35
CA LEU A 456 -26.71 -8.48 -8.17
C LEU A 456 -25.80 -7.57 -8.99
N LEU A 457 -24.53 -7.92 -9.14
CA LEU A 457 -23.55 -7.06 -9.79
C LEU A 457 -23.45 -7.26 -11.30
N PHE A 458 -23.54 -8.50 -11.79
CA PHE A 458 -23.15 -8.83 -13.15
C PHE A 458 -24.24 -9.53 -13.98
N GLU A 459 -25.21 -10.25 -13.39
CA GLU A 459 -26.19 -11.03 -14.14
C GLU A 459 -27.16 -10.13 -14.92
N ARG A 460 -26.72 -9.67 -16.10
CA ARG A 460 -27.46 -8.79 -17.03
C ARG A 460 -26.93 -8.97 -18.43
N GLY A 461 -27.84 -8.89 -19.41
CA GLY A 461 -27.48 -8.98 -20.85
C GLY A 461 -26.81 -10.29 -21.19
N GLU A 462 -25.59 -10.24 -21.69
CA GLU A 462 -24.79 -11.40 -22.09
C GLU A 462 -24.18 -12.19 -20.93
N PHE A 463 -24.21 -11.67 -19.71
CA PHE A 463 -23.72 -12.37 -18.54
C PHE A 463 -24.82 -13.23 -17.93
N THR A 464 -24.70 -14.53 -18.10
CA THR A 464 -25.76 -15.52 -17.82
C THR A 464 -25.73 -16.06 -16.39
N ALA A 465 -26.77 -16.81 -15.97
CA ALA A 465 -26.82 -17.51 -14.69
C ALA A 465 -25.73 -18.60 -14.56
N SER A 466 -25.27 -19.19 -15.69
CA SER A 466 -24.13 -20.11 -15.68
C SER A 466 -22.83 -19.39 -15.35
N ASP A 467 -22.63 -18.18 -15.89
CA ASP A 467 -21.48 -17.32 -15.56
C ASP A 467 -21.50 -16.88 -14.10
N THR A 468 -22.71 -16.57 -13.58
CA THR A 468 -22.92 -16.27 -12.16
C THR A 468 -22.45 -17.42 -11.28
N THR A 469 -22.84 -18.65 -11.59
CA THR A 469 -22.48 -19.84 -10.83
C THR A 469 -20.96 -20.09 -10.88
N ALA A 470 -20.36 -20.04 -12.07
CA ALA A 470 -18.93 -20.22 -12.28
C ALA A 470 -18.10 -19.14 -11.56
N THR A 471 -18.49 -17.86 -11.72
CA THR A 471 -17.82 -16.73 -11.06
C THR A 471 -17.94 -16.80 -9.55
N ALA A 472 -19.11 -17.18 -9.01
CA ALA A 472 -19.33 -17.33 -7.58
C ALA A 472 -18.50 -18.47 -6.97
N ALA A 473 -18.33 -19.59 -7.67
CA ALA A 473 -17.47 -20.68 -7.24
C ALA A 473 -16.00 -20.22 -7.11
N VAL A 474 -15.47 -19.55 -8.13
CA VAL A 474 -14.14 -18.97 -8.13
C VAL A 474 -14.00 -17.92 -7.02
N MET A 475 -15.00 -17.04 -6.84
CA MET A 475 -14.99 -15.97 -5.84
C MET A 475 -14.91 -16.49 -4.41
N ARG A 476 -15.62 -17.59 -4.09
CA ARG A 476 -15.55 -18.26 -2.77
C ARG A 476 -14.11 -18.67 -2.45
N VAL A 477 -13.42 -19.26 -3.40
CA VAL A 477 -12.06 -19.75 -3.21
C VAL A 477 -11.05 -18.61 -3.15
N TYR A 478 -11.19 -17.57 -3.98
CA TYR A 478 -10.38 -16.37 -3.86
C TYR A 478 -10.50 -15.70 -2.49
N ALA A 479 -11.70 -15.69 -1.91
CA ALA A 479 -11.97 -15.07 -0.61
C ALA A 479 -11.20 -15.76 0.53
N LEU A 480 -10.81 -17.02 0.40
CA LEU A 480 -9.95 -17.72 1.37
C LEU A 480 -8.53 -17.10 1.43
N GLY A 481 -8.04 -16.58 0.32
CA GLY A 481 -6.72 -15.92 0.23
C GLY A 481 -6.68 -14.48 0.75
N LEU A 482 -7.83 -13.85 1.02
CA LEU A 482 -7.90 -12.42 1.38
C LEU A 482 -7.18 -12.07 2.68
N LEU A 483 -7.21 -12.96 3.67
CA LEU A 483 -6.45 -12.77 4.91
C LEU A 483 -4.94 -12.70 4.58
N GLY A 484 -4.44 -13.63 3.77
CA GLY A 484 -3.05 -13.64 3.30
C GLY A 484 -2.69 -12.35 2.56
N GLN A 485 -3.51 -11.94 1.60
CA GLN A 485 -3.32 -10.69 0.84
C GLN A 485 -3.28 -9.46 1.76
N THR A 486 -4.17 -9.40 2.75
CA THR A 486 -4.22 -8.31 3.74
C THR A 486 -2.96 -8.30 4.61
N MET A 487 -2.51 -9.46 5.07
CA MET A 487 -1.28 -9.57 5.87
C MET A 487 -0.05 -9.15 5.06
N VAL A 488 0.07 -9.59 3.80
CA VAL A 488 1.15 -9.14 2.88
C VAL A 488 1.12 -7.63 2.74
N GLY A 489 -0.03 -7.03 2.41
CA GLY A 489 -0.18 -5.59 2.23
C GLY A 489 0.11 -4.75 3.46
N ALA A 490 -0.18 -5.26 4.67
CA ALA A 490 0.09 -4.58 5.92
C ALA A 490 1.56 -4.73 6.35
N LEU A 491 2.12 -5.95 6.27
CA LEU A 491 3.48 -6.26 6.72
C LEU A 491 4.55 -5.63 5.82
N VAL A 492 4.36 -5.62 4.50
CA VAL A 492 5.35 -5.07 3.57
C VAL A 492 5.68 -3.61 3.87
N ARG A 493 4.72 -2.84 4.37
CA ARG A 493 4.92 -1.45 4.79
C ARG A 493 5.89 -1.33 5.96
N CYS A 494 5.87 -2.29 6.91
CA CYS A 494 6.82 -2.33 8.02
C CYS A 494 8.23 -2.59 7.52
N TYR A 495 8.41 -3.49 6.54
CA TYR A 495 9.70 -3.79 5.94
C TYR A 495 10.29 -2.61 5.15
N PHE A 496 9.46 -1.93 4.36
CA PHE A 496 9.91 -0.79 3.55
C PHE A 496 10.14 0.49 4.38
N SER A 497 9.74 0.47 5.66
CA SER A 497 10.06 1.54 6.61
C SER A 497 11.37 1.31 7.37
N ALA A 498 12.02 0.15 7.18
CA ALA A 498 13.29 -0.15 7.82
C ALA A 498 14.40 0.73 7.24
N ALA A 499 15.40 1.05 8.06
CA ALA A 499 16.52 1.92 7.68
C ALA A 499 17.42 1.35 6.56
N ARG A 500 17.31 0.05 6.28
CA ARG A 500 18.07 -0.66 5.24
C ARG A 500 17.14 -1.30 4.23
N PRO A 501 17.49 -1.35 2.93
CA PRO A 501 16.71 -2.05 1.92
C PRO A 501 16.75 -3.56 2.20
N LEU A 502 15.56 -4.17 2.30
CA LEU A 502 15.41 -5.59 2.60
C LEU A 502 14.87 -6.31 1.36
N TRP A 503 15.62 -7.30 0.87
CA TRP A 503 15.21 -8.17 -0.22
C TRP A 503 14.23 -9.28 0.22
N TYR A 504 14.12 -9.49 1.52
CA TYR A 504 13.27 -10.54 2.09
C TYR A 504 11.80 -10.47 1.64
N PRO A 505 11.14 -9.29 1.58
CA PRO A 505 9.77 -9.22 1.07
C PRO A 505 9.63 -9.67 -0.39
N ALA A 506 10.61 -9.34 -1.24
CA ALA A 506 10.62 -9.77 -2.63
C ALA A 506 10.82 -11.30 -2.72
N ALA A 507 11.72 -11.87 -1.93
CA ALA A 507 11.95 -13.32 -1.87
C ALA A 507 10.73 -14.08 -1.34
N ALA A 508 10.07 -13.58 -0.29
CA ALA A 508 8.84 -14.17 0.24
C ALA A 508 7.70 -14.13 -0.80
N MET A 509 7.59 -13.04 -1.55
CA MET A 509 6.60 -12.93 -2.63
C MET A 509 6.93 -13.85 -3.81
N ALA A 510 8.20 -13.97 -4.19
CA ALA A 510 8.66 -14.91 -5.22
C ALA A 510 8.39 -16.37 -4.84
N ALA A 511 8.59 -16.74 -3.57
CA ALA A 511 8.26 -18.09 -3.07
C ALA A 511 6.76 -18.39 -3.17
N GLY A 512 5.91 -17.41 -2.80
CA GLY A 512 4.46 -17.53 -2.98
C GLY A 512 4.06 -17.63 -4.45
N LEU A 513 4.70 -16.86 -5.33
CA LEU A 513 4.48 -16.90 -6.77
C LEU A 513 4.86 -18.29 -7.36
N ALA A 514 5.99 -18.83 -6.95
CA ALA A 514 6.42 -20.18 -7.33
C ALA A 514 5.41 -21.25 -6.86
N THR A 515 4.88 -21.10 -5.64
CA THR A 515 3.83 -21.97 -5.11
C THR A 515 2.54 -21.86 -5.93
N THR A 516 2.13 -20.62 -6.29
CA THR A 516 0.96 -20.41 -7.17
C THR A 516 1.15 -21.09 -8.52
N ALA A 517 2.34 -20.98 -9.13
CA ALA A 517 2.63 -21.65 -10.41
C ALA A 517 2.63 -23.18 -10.26
N ALA A 518 3.32 -23.71 -9.26
CA ALA A 518 3.44 -25.16 -9.03
C ALA A 518 2.10 -25.82 -8.70
N ALA A 519 1.28 -25.21 -7.84
CA ALA A 519 -0.04 -25.72 -7.49
C ALA A 519 -1.09 -25.39 -8.56
N GLY A 520 -0.88 -24.33 -9.34
CA GLY A 520 -1.80 -23.88 -10.37
C GLY A 520 -1.91 -24.81 -11.55
N VAL A 521 -0.81 -25.45 -11.97
CA VAL A 521 -0.82 -26.42 -13.07
C VAL A 521 -1.75 -27.60 -12.79
N PRO A 522 -1.57 -28.39 -11.72
CA PRO A 522 -2.50 -29.47 -11.38
C PRO A 522 -3.89 -28.93 -11.00
N GLY A 523 -3.96 -27.78 -10.35
CA GLY A 523 -5.22 -27.13 -9.98
C GLY A 523 -6.07 -26.79 -11.20
N ALA A 524 -5.47 -26.18 -12.24
CA ALA A 524 -6.15 -25.88 -13.49
C ALA A 524 -6.65 -27.13 -14.21
N HIS A 525 -5.85 -28.20 -14.22
CA HIS A 525 -6.20 -29.46 -14.87
C HIS A 525 -7.39 -30.16 -14.19
N HIS A 526 -7.44 -30.21 -12.85
CA HIS A 526 -8.46 -30.96 -12.12
C HIS A 526 -9.72 -30.13 -11.79
N TRP A 527 -9.56 -28.84 -11.53
CA TRP A 527 -10.64 -27.95 -11.03
C TRP A 527 -10.82 -26.67 -11.84
N GLY A 528 -10.15 -26.54 -13.00
CA GLY A 528 -10.27 -25.38 -13.87
C GLY A 528 -9.94 -24.07 -13.16
N ALA A 529 -10.75 -23.05 -13.39
CA ALA A 529 -10.58 -21.71 -12.81
C ALA A 529 -10.60 -21.70 -11.26
N VAL A 530 -11.38 -22.60 -10.63
CA VAL A 530 -11.42 -22.75 -9.17
C VAL A 530 -10.07 -23.23 -8.63
N GLY A 531 -9.42 -24.16 -9.34
CA GLY A 531 -8.09 -24.67 -8.99
C GLY A 531 -7.01 -23.59 -9.05
N ILE A 532 -7.08 -22.70 -10.05
CA ILE A 532 -6.20 -21.53 -10.18
C ILE A 532 -6.39 -20.58 -9.00
N ALA A 533 -7.65 -20.30 -8.63
CA ALA A 533 -7.98 -19.46 -7.47
C ALA A 533 -7.45 -20.06 -6.16
N ALA A 534 -7.53 -21.40 -6.01
CA ALA A 534 -6.99 -22.11 -4.85
C ALA A 534 -5.46 -22.01 -4.78
N ALA A 535 -4.78 -22.20 -5.90
CA ALA A 535 -3.33 -22.03 -5.99
C ALA A 535 -2.87 -20.61 -5.64
N ASN A 536 -3.62 -19.59 -6.11
CA ASN A 536 -3.39 -18.20 -5.72
C ASN A 536 -3.55 -18.00 -4.20
N ALA A 537 -4.63 -18.50 -3.62
CA ALA A 537 -4.89 -18.40 -2.17
C ALA A 537 -3.78 -19.08 -1.35
N LEU A 538 -3.27 -20.24 -1.80
CA LEU A 538 -2.13 -20.94 -1.17
C LEU A 538 -0.85 -20.11 -1.27
N GLY A 539 -0.49 -19.64 -2.45
CA GLY A 539 0.74 -18.89 -2.68
C GLY A 539 0.78 -17.59 -1.89
N ILE A 540 -0.31 -16.81 -1.88
CA ILE A 540 -0.35 -15.55 -1.13
C ILE A 540 -0.37 -15.80 0.39
N THR A 541 -0.99 -16.89 0.85
CA THR A 541 -0.97 -17.28 2.26
C THR A 541 0.44 -17.69 2.70
N LEU A 542 1.17 -18.43 1.85
CA LEU A 542 2.59 -18.74 2.10
C LEU A 542 3.43 -17.46 2.19
N SER A 543 3.26 -16.53 1.25
CA SER A 543 3.93 -15.22 1.30
C SER A 543 3.66 -14.49 2.60
N ALA A 544 2.40 -14.47 3.06
CA ALA A 544 2.00 -13.85 4.32
C ALA A 544 2.68 -14.49 5.54
N VAL A 545 2.72 -15.83 5.59
CA VAL A 545 3.37 -16.60 6.66
C VAL A 545 4.88 -16.33 6.69
N LEU A 546 5.53 -16.35 5.53
CA LEU A 546 6.96 -16.01 5.42
C LEU A 546 7.23 -14.58 5.91
N LEU A 547 6.47 -13.60 5.44
CA LEU A 547 6.61 -12.21 5.88
C LEU A 547 6.37 -12.06 7.38
N LEU A 548 5.39 -12.73 7.94
CA LEU A 548 5.10 -12.68 9.37
C LEU A 548 6.25 -13.26 10.20
N ARG A 549 6.79 -14.43 9.79
CA ARG A 549 7.95 -15.05 10.45
C ARG A 549 9.21 -14.19 10.35
N GLY A 550 9.44 -13.56 9.20
CA GLY A 550 10.58 -12.67 8.98
C GLY A 550 10.47 -11.33 9.70
N ALA A 551 9.26 -10.83 9.97
CA ALA A 551 9.04 -9.53 10.60
C ALA A 551 9.71 -9.43 11.97
N HIS A 552 9.66 -10.49 12.77
CA HIS A 552 10.29 -10.56 14.08
C HIS A 552 11.81 -10.30 14.05
N ARG A 553 12.48 -10.79 13.00
CA ARG A 553 13.95 -10.71 12.88
C ARG A 553 14.44 -9.47 12.14
N GLN A 554 13.64 -8.89 11.25
CA GLN A 554 14.13 -7.92 10.27
C GLN A 554 13.46 -6.55 10.32
N ALA A 555 12.24 -6.43 10.86
CA ALA A 555 11.48 -5.18 10.81
C ALA A 555 10.99 -4.71 12.18
N VAL A 556 10.06 -5.43 12.79
CA VAL A 556 9.48 -5.12 14.11
C VAL A 556 9.38 -6.41 14.90
N PRO A 557 9.77 -6.47 16.18
CA PRO A 557 9.78 -7.71 16.97
C PRO A 557 8.36 -8.18 17.36
N VAL A 558 7.54 -8.53 16.36
CA VAL A 558 6.16 -9.03 16.53
C VAL A 558 6.20 -10.41 17.19
N ARG A 559 5.28 -10.68 18.13
CA ARG A 559 5.11 -11.99 18.76
C ARG A 559 4.28 -12.89 17.82
N VAL A 560 4.99 -13.64 16.97
CA VAL A 560 4.37 -14.48 15.93
C VAL A 560 3.39 -15.48 16.50
N ASP A 561 3.73 -16.13 17.62
CA ASP A 561 2.89 -17.16 18.26
C ASP A 561 1.55 -16.60 18.73
N ARG A 562 1.57 -15.50 19.49
CA ARG A 562 0.35 -14.84 19.97
C ARG A 562 -0.51 -14.28 18.86
N LEU A 563 0.13 -13.70 17.84
CA LEU A 563 -0.59 -13.20 16.68
C LEU A 563 -1.19 -14.34 15.87
N GLY A 564 -0.45 -15.45 15.69
CA GLY A 564 -0.93 -16.66 15.03
C GLY A 564 -2.15 -17.27 15.72
N GLU A 565 -2.10 -17.42 17.05
CA GLU A 565 -3.27 -17.86 17.85
C GLU A 565 -4.46 -16.92 17.68
N GLY A 566 -4.23 -15.60 17.74
CA GLY A 566 -5.26 -14.60 17.50
C GLY A 566 -5.91 -14.73 16.13
N LEU A 567 -5.09 -14.89 15.08
CA LEU A 567 -5.56 -15.07 13.71
C LEU A 567 -6.32 -16.38 13.53
N LEU A 568 -5.86 -17.48 14.14
CA LEU A 568 -6.55 -18.77 14.09
C LEU A 568 -7.93 -18.70 14.75
N ARG A 569 -8.06 -18.05 15.91
CA ARG A 569 -9.36 -17.84 16.59
C ARG A 569 -10.31 -16.98 15.75
N LEU A 570 -9.78 -15.94 15.10
CA LEU A 570 -10.58 -15.13 14.17
C LEU A 570 -11.00 -15.93 12.93
N ALA A 571 -10.15 -16.82 12.43
CA ALA A 571 -10.47 -17.70 11.30
C ALA A 571 -11.55 -18.72 11.67
N THR A 572 -11.52 -19.29 12.89
CA THR A 572 -12.60 -20.18 13.37
C THR A 572 -13.93 -19.43 13.55
N ALA A 573 -13.91 -18.21 14.10
CA ALA A 573 -15.07 -17.34 14.15
C ALA A 573 -15.65 -17.04 12.75
N SER A 574 -14.76 -16.79 11.78
CA SER A 574 -15.09 -16.58 10.37
C SER A 574 -15.80 -17.81 9.76
N ALA A 575 -15.31 -19.02 10.03
CA ALA A 575 -15.91 -20.25 9.52
C ALA A 575 -17.36 -20.44 10.02
N TRP A 576 -17.58 -20.26 11.32
CA TRP A 576 -18.93 -20.33 11.89
C TRP A 576 -19.87 -19.24 11.36
N ALA A 577 -19.36 -18.01 11.26
CA ALA A 577 -20.12 -16.90 10.70
C ALA A 577 -20.48 -17.12 9.23
N THR A 578 -19.56 -17.70 8.44
CA THR A 578 -19.81 -18.06 7.03
C THR A 578 -20.93 -19.08 6.92
N GLY A 579 -20.92 -20.15 7.76
CA GLY A 579 -21.96 -21.17 7.77
C GLY A 579 -23.34 -20.58 8.11
N ALA A 580 -23.40 -19.73 9.15
CA ALA A 580 -24.65 -19.06 9.52
C ALA A 580 -25.17 -18.12 8.42
N GLY A 581 -24.30 -17.32 7.80
CA GLY A 581 -24.68 -16.44 6.69
C GLY A 581 -25.16 -17.21 5.46
N TRP A 582 -24.50 -18.35 5.14
CA TRP A 582 -24.89 -19.22 4.02
C TRP A 582 -26.28 -19.84 4.26
N LEU A 583 -26.57 -20.31 5.46
CA LEU A 583 -27.89 -20.86 5.80
C LEU A 583 -28.99 -19.78 5.68
N CYS A 584 -28.76 -18.58 6.19
CA CYS A 584 -29.75 -17.51 6.14
C CYS A 584 -30.10 -17.07 4.72
N GLN A 585 -29.15 -17.03 3.80
CA GLN A 585 -29.44 -16.60 2.42
C GLN A 585 -30.30 -17.59 1.64
N LEU A 586 -30.30 -18.88 2.01
CA LEU A 586 -31.11 -19.89 1.32
C LEU A 586 -32.62 -19.65 1.44
N ALA A 587 -33.04 -18.98 2.52
CA ALA A 587 -34.45 -18.67 2.77
C ALA A 587 -34.95 -17.38 2.12
N ILE A 588 -34.05 -16.62 1.43
CA ILE A 588 -34.36 -15.27 0.95
C ILE A 588 -34.31 -15.26 -0.59
N GLY A 589 -35.44 -14.96 -1.24
CA GLY A 589 -35.54 -14.91 -2.69
C GLY A 589 -34.90 -13.68 -3.33
N SER A 590 -34.92 -12.52 -2.65
CA SER A 590 -34.35 -11.28 -3.18
C SER A 590 -32.84 -11.24 -2.97
N ALA A 591 -32.03 -11.05 -4.06
CA ALA A 591 -30.57 -10.98 -4.00
C ALA A 591 -30.07 -9.86 -3.06
N VAL A 592 -30.69 -8.67 -3.11
CA VAL A 592 -30.34 -7.53 -2.27
C VAL A 592 -30.54 -7.84 -0.79
N LEU A 593 -31.71 -8.38 -0.44
CA LEU A 593 -32.02 -8.76 0.95
C LEU A 593 -31.13 -9.90 1.42
N ALA A 594 -30.89 -10.90 0.58
CA ALA A 594 -30.03 -12.04 0.89
C ALA A 594 -28.60 -11.58 1.24
N VAL A 595 -28.00 -10.70 0.43
CA VAL A 595 -26.68 -10.14 0.69
C VAL A 595 -26.67 -9.30 2.00
N ALA A 596 -27.67 -8.45 2.20
CA ALA A 596 -27.76 -7.59 3.38
C ALA A 596 -27.92 -8.42 4.67
N VAL A 597 -28.84 -9.38 4.67
CA VAL A 597 -29.08 -10.25 5.83
C VAL A 597 -27.88 -11.15 6.10
N ALA A 598 -27.33 -11.79 5.06
CA ALA A 598 -26.12 -12.59 5.21
C ALA A 598 -24.96 -11.78 5.82
N GLY A 599 -24.74 -10.55 5.37
CA GLY A 599 -23.72 -9.66 5.92
C GLY A 599 -23.97 -9.30 7.38
N LEU A 600 -25.21 -9.01 7.76
CA LEU A 600 -25.58 -8.71 9.15
C LEU A 600 -25.43 -9.94 10.06
N VAL A 601 -25.88 -11.11 9.61
CA VAL A 601 -25.74 -12.37 10.35
C VAL A 601 -24.27 -12.75 10.52
N VAL A 602 -23.49 -12.68 9.45
CA VAL A 602 -22.03 -12.91 9.49
C VAL A 602 -21.38 -11.98 10.50
N ALA A 603 -21.64 -10.68 10.44
CA ALA A 603 -21.08 -9.71 11.38
C ALA A 603 -21.53 -9.99 12.82
N GLY A 604 -22.80 -10.29 13.04
CA GLY A 604 -23.36 -10.59 14.36
C GLY A 604 -22.74 -11.85 14.98
N VAL A 605 -22.72 -12.97 14.25
CA VAL A 605 -22.15 -14.25 14.71
C VAL A 605 -20.64 -14.12 14.96
N PHE A 606 -19.93 -13.46 14.05
CA PHE A 606 -18.49 -13.22 14.20
C PHE A 606 -18.19 -12.41 15.47
N LEU A 607 -18.89 -11.29 15.68
CA LEU A 607 -18.70 -10.44 16.85
C LEU A 607 -19.12 -11.14 18.15
N LEU A 608 -20.19 -11.94 18.12
CA LEU A 608 -20.62 -12.76 19.26
C LEU A 608 -19.53 -13.76 19.64
N PHE A 609 -18.98 -14.49 18.66
CA PHE A 609 -17.92 -15.45 18.91
C PHE A 609 -16.66 -14.78 19.50
N VAL A 610 -16.25 -13.64 18.95
CA VAL A 610 -15.13 -12.85 19.46
C VAL A 610 -15.42 -12.35 20.88
N ALA A 611 -16.65 -11.91 21.17
CA ALA A 611 -17.04 -11.45 22.50
C ALA A 611 -17.08 -12.59 23.54
N CYS A 612 -17.54 -13.77 23.15
CA CYS A 612 -17.53 -14.97 23.99
C CYS A 612 -16.11 -15.44 24.28
N ALA A 613 -15.26 -15.48 23.24
CA ALA A 613 -13.86 -15.81 23.38
C ALA A 613 -13.09 -14.83 24.29
N ALA A 614 -13.46 -13.55 24.29
CA ALA A 614 -12.86 -12.53 25.17
C ALA A 614 -13.26 -12.65 26.65
N LYS A 615 -14.28 -13.43 26.97
CA LYS A 615 -14.74 -13.71 28.36
C LYS A 615 -14.11 -14.97 28.95
N ALA A 616 -13.49 -15.82 28.15
CA ALA A 616 -12.76 -17.00 28.61
C ALA A 616 -11.45 -16.56 29.30
N PRO A 617 -11.15 -17.06 30.53
CA PRO A 617 -10.09 -16.52 31.39
C PRO A 617 -8.66 -16.70 30.84
N GLU A 618 -8.47 -17.48 29.79
CA GLU A 618 -7.16 -17.75 29.18
C GLU A 618 -6.82 -16.85 27.97
N ILE A 619 -7.67 -15.87 27.65
CA ILE A 619 -7.53 -15.07 26.43
C ILE A 619 -7.12 -13.65 26.80
N PRO A 620 -5.96 -13.13 26.32
CA PRO A 620 -5.66 -11.71 26.47
C PRO A 620 -6.79 -10.90 25.81
N PRO A 621 -7.41 -9.96 26.52
CA PRO A 621 -8.56 -9.23 25.99
C PRO A 621 -8.16 -8.45 24.74
N LEU A 622 -8.94 -8.61 23.67
CA LEU A 622 -8.89 -7.68 22.55
C LEU A 622 -9.00 -6.26 23.12
N PRO A 623 -8.14 -5.33 22.71
CA PRO A 623 -8.07 -4.03 23.36
C PRO A 623 -9.41 -3.29 23.21
N ARG A 624 -10.17 -3.26 24.30
CA ARG A 624 -11.47 -2.55 24.39
C ARG A 624 -11.41 -1.07 23.99
N SER A 625 -10.19 -0.52 23.88
CA SER A 625 -9.96 0.85 23.46
C SER A 625 -10.11 1.10 21.94
N ALA A 626 -10.32 0.06 21.12
CA ALA A 626 -10.53 0.24 19.68
C ALA A 626 -11.85 0.98 19.37
N PHE A 627 -12.85 0.84 20.23
CA PHE A 627 -14.20 1.44 20.09
C PHE A 627 -14.45 2.63 21.03
N ARG A 628 -13.55 2.92 21.99
CA ARG A 628 -13.67 4.12 22.82
C ARG A 628 -12.95 5.28 22.16
N ARG A 629 -13.69 6.29 21.75
CA ARG A 629 -13.20 7.64 21.50
C ARG A 629 -12.44 8.08 22.75
N THR A 630 -11.17 8.43 22.61
CA THR A 630 -10.40 9.05 23.68
C THR A 630 -11.12 10.32 24.14
N PRO A 631 -11.54 10.44 25.40
CA PRO A 631 -11.90 11.73 25.96
C PRO A 631 -10.63 12.58 25.97
N HIS A 632 -10.73 13.81 25.48
CA HIS A 632 -9.68 14.80 25.63
C HIS A 632 -9.22 14.83 27.09
N ALA A 633 -8.00 14.42 27.37
CA ALA A 633 -7.36 14.58 28.64
C ALA A 633 -7.26 16.10 28.92
N ARG A 634 -8.18 16.62 29.72
CA ARG A 634 -8.06 17.91 30.38
C ARG A 634 -6.77 17.84 31.21
N ARG A 635 -5.75 18.52 30.75
CA ARG A 635 -4.58 18.84 31.57
C ARG A 635 -5.07 19.55 32.83
N ARG A 636 -5.19 18.83 33.92
CA ARG A 636 -5.14 19.45 35.26
C ARG A 636 -3.72 19.95 35.46
N ARG A 637 -3.54 21.25 35.48
CA ARG A 637 -2.36 21.91 36.05
C ARG A 637 -2.35 21.53 37.52
N ALA A 638 -1.42 20.68 37.95
CA ALA A 638 -1.02 20.57 39.34
C ALA A 638 -0.07 21.75 39.64
N ALA A 639 -0.46 22.59 40.54
CA ALA A 639 0.37 23.60 41.15
C ALA A 639 1.47 22.88 41.97
N PRO A 640 2.72 23.42 42.07
CA PRO A 640 3.73 22.85 42.94
C PRO A 640 3.41 23.21 44.38
N SER A 641 3.30 22.18 45.22
CA SER A 641 3.22 22.27 46.67
C SER A 641 4.62 22.67 47.21
N ALA A 642 4.66 23.79 47.91
CA ALA A 642 5.78 24.21 48.72
C ALA A 642 5.71 23.49 50.08
N ALA A 643 6.73 22.73 50.41
CA ALA A 643 7.16 22.26 51.71
C ALA A 643 8.45 21.43 51.43
N GLU A 644 9.58 21.64 52.01
CA GLU A 644 10.04 21.85 53.33
C GLU A 644 11.57 21.90 53.26
N ALA A 645 12.14 23.01 53.61
CA ALA A 645 13.57 23.18 53.75
C ALA A 645 13.99 22.65 55.13
N ALA A 646 14.97 21.77 55.20
CA ALA A 646 15.71 21.43 56.42
C ALA A 646 17.20 21.75 56.22
N PRO A 647 17.90 22.20 57.27
CA PRO A 647 19.17 22.89 57.14
C PRO A 647 20.37 21.94 57.11
N VAL A 648 21.36 22.37 56.34
CA VAL A 648 22.71 21.75 56.27
C VAL A 648 23.53 22.17 57.46
N GLU A 649 23.93 21.20 58.26
CA GLU A 649 24.89 21.34 59.39
C GLU A 649 26.32 21.08 58.88
N ALA A 650 27.23 21.97 59.24
CA ALA A 650 28.63 21.96 58.85
C ALA A 650 29.42 20.97 59.73
N ALA A 651 30.30 20.20 59.14
CA ALA A 651 31.27 19.36 59.83
C ALA A 651 32.71 19.80 59.54
N PRO A 652 33.63 19.63 60.49
CA PRO A 652 34.95 20.26 60.46
C PRO A 652 36.03 19.37 59.83
N VAL A 653 37.07 20.10 59.43
CA VAL A 653 38.38 19.69 58.90
C VAL A 653 39.25 19.00 59.95
N GLY A 654 40.03 18.01 59.57
CA GLY A 654 41.21 17.45 60.27
C GLY A 654 41.45 16.03 59.77
N GLY A 655 42.49 15.72 59.09
CA GLY A 655 43.86 15.68 59.44
C GLY A 655 44.39 14.28 59.18
N ASP A 656 45.51 14.20 58.47
CA ASP A 656 46.57 13.19 58.51
C ASP A 656 46.56 11.92 57.68
N VAL A 657 47.50 11.94 56.74
CA VAL A 657 48.20 10.82 56.05
C VAL A 657 48.96 9.97 57.07
N PRO A 658 49.15 8.64 56.96
CA PRO A 658 50.39 8.20 56.34
C PRO A 658 50.30 6.96 55.38
N LEU A 659 51.33 6.94 54.55
CA LEU A 659 51.92 5.82 53.78
C LEU A 659 52.06 4.51 54.59
N ASP A 660 51.83 3.36 53.96
CA ASP A 660 52.88 2.32 53.86
C ASP A 660 52.44 1.15 52.91
N ARG A 661 53.33 0.84 52.02
CA ARG A 661 53.88 -0.43 51.48
C ARG A 661 53.07 -1.75 51.56
N GLY A 662 52.93 -2.34 50.39
CA GLY A 662 53.75 -3.53 50.20
C GLY A 662 53.00 -4.85 49.91
N HIS A 663 53.36 -5.46 48.77
CA HIS A 663 53.46 -6.90 48.53
C HIS A 663 52.12 -7.68 48.21
N ARG A 664 51.94 -8.11 47.12
CA ARG A 664 52.24 -9.24 46.24
C ARG A 664 51.23 -9.33 45.11
#